data_60eb570e38fbe5baa449339abcf1fd0e
#
_entry.id   60eb570e38fbe5baa449339abcf1fd0e
#
_cell.length_a   1.000
_cell.length_b   1.000
_cell.length_c   1.000
_cell.angle_alpha   90.00
_cell.angle_beta   90.00
_cell.angle_gamma   90.00
#
_symmetry.space_group_name_H-M   'P 1'
#
loop_
_entity.id
_entity.type
_entity.pdbx_description
1 polymer ?
#
loop_
_entity_poly.entity_id
_entity_poly.type
_entity_poly.pdbx_seq_one_letter_code
_entity_poly.pdbx_strand_id
1 'polypeptide(L)'
;MLKFSVFVQGFSAIAVIKVIRPIQDVKKYLLVFVCMMGFVQNVGAQDYFSSASDFARLYVGPVEPQYQMSLWHNIPYYQENPNMYQGRVSYDGVVYDSVQLRFDQLEQRVVVLSPVGSVICMPEQEHIDWFEMDGHRFVHDPEDSSRYAALLSDGSTNGVRLYHSVWKENSGENNFGGRTSLKILSIREHYMLMTSDGEMHHVKRASDVAKLFPEQKKQIKQFAKQNHLSFSKSERENSLVKLVESLHQEPPLQPLPMREGSNIPQDVLTNNEQVVEVTTPIPHKDGLEEGLLLGIPVLDNDSVAMAVAPSRTKVYIVPGVKEARKSVADDQELAEIVVVGGRQSAVNNMMMGSEKFKPQILKNIPSAFGESDIMKIVLSLPGVTTVGEASSGYNVRGGAADQNLILFNGGTVYNPSHLFGLFTSFNSDAVEDVELFKSSIPVEYGGRISSVLKVTSKEANMQKLTGSASISTLTSKANIEIPIVKDHLSLLLNGRTTYSDWMLKLLPEDSGYKDGTANFYDFGGVLTWKPNNMHRLKIHGYWSNDKFSFSSKDNYGYQNRNISAEWRSILNERMTATLSAGLDHYDYFNEDWGTPSMAAKLSFGIDQLWGKLHIRHRLTEKQVLNYGLSVQHYNVQAGQYEPLGEESCIKTDQLQREKALESAAYIDYEWSLTEKLSVSAGLRYSLFNALGPRDVNIYADDELPSEGNLLETRHETGVIKTYHAPEFRLSARYALKENLSLKAGFNTMHQYIHKVSNTSIMSPTDTWKLSDLNIKPQKGWQVAAGIYSETANKKYEFSAEVYYKHIDDYLNYRSSAVLLMNHHLETDVIPTKGQAYGIELQAKKPIGRLNGWVSYTFSRSLLRQDDERVAMPLNDGDWYPSEYDRPHEVKAVLNLKFTERYSFSSNFNYATGRPTTLPAGKYYDSYNQKYMPYYTDRNTYRIPDYIRLDLAFNIEPTHKLTTFLHTSFSIGVYNALARRNAYNVYYVTEGQDIQGYKLSVFGTAIPYVSLNMRFN
;
A
#
# COMPACT_ATOMS: atom_id res chain seq x y z
N MET A 1 -16.19 14.13 31.54
CA MET A 1 -15.95 13.91 30.10
C MET A 1 -16.89 14.70 29.20
N LEU A 2 -18.21 14.66 29.40
CA LEU A 2 -19.14 15.44 28.56
C LEU A 2 -18.92 16.97 28.56
N LYS A 3 -18.51 17.57 29.70
CA LYS A 3 -18.22 19.01 29.76
C LYS A 3 -16.93 19.42 29.07
N PHE A 4 -16.00 18.50 28.84
CA PHE A 4 -14.75 18.77 28.14
C PHE A 4 -14.93 18.74 26.62
N SER A 5 -15.84 17.89 26.15
CA SER A 5 -16.20 17.80 24.72
C SER A 5 -16.86 19.09 24.21
N VAL A 6 -17.73 19.69 25.03
CA VAL A 6 -18.40 20.95 24.67
C VAL A 6 -17.42 22.12 24.67
N PHE A 7 -16.40 22.10 25.53
CA PHE A 7 -15.38 23.18 25.56
C PHE A 7 -14.45 23.13 24.35
N VAL A 8 -14.09 21.94 23.88
CA VAL A 8 -13.26 21.79 22.67
C VAL A 8 -14.04 22.14 21.39
N GLN A 9 -15.32 21.80 21.33
CA GLN A 9 -16.18 22.17 20.20
C GLN A 9 -16.45 23.68 20.12
N GLY A 10 -16.60 24.35 21.27
CA GLY A 10 -16.84 25.79 21.33
C GLY A 10 -15.62 26.62 20.91
N PHE A 11 -14.42 26.20 21.24
CA PHE A 11 -13.18 26.90 20.89
C PHE A 11 -12.77 26.71 19.42
N SER A 12 -13.04 25.54 18.85
CA SER A 12 -12.80 25.24 17.44
C SER A 12 -13.63 26.12 16.51
N ALA A 13 -14.90 26.37 16.86
CA ALA A 13 -15.82 27.11 16.00
C ALA A 13 -15.56 28.63 15.97
N ILE A 14 -15.14 29.22 17.07
CA ILE A 14 -15.05 30.70 17.18
C ILE A 14 -13.68 31.22 16.72
N ALA A 15 -12.60 30.53 16.98
CA ALA A 15 -11.26 30.97 16.58
C ALA A 15 -11.01 30.77 15.07
N VAL A 16 -11.56 29.71 14.49
CA VAL A 16 -11.41 29.38 13.06
C VAL A 16 -12.31 30.26 12.17
N ILE A 17 -13.49 30.62 12.65
CA ILE A 17 -14.45 31.44 11.86
C ILE A 17 -13.98 32.90 11.65
N LYS A 18 -13.11 33.43 12.49
CA LYS A 18 -12.61 34.83 12.33
C LYS A 18 -11.39 34.95 11.42
N VAL A 19 -10.68 33.88 11.15
CA VAL A 19 -9.49 33.87 10.28
C VAL A 19 -9.80 33.31 8.87
N ILE A 20 -10.93 32.62 8.71
CA ILE A 20 -11.28 31.93 7.48
C ILE A 20 -12.62 32.42 6.92
N ARG A 21 -12.64 33.69 6.52
CA ARG A 21 -13.61 34.17 5.53
C ARG A 21 -12.83 34.47 4.24
N PRO A 22 -12.54 33.53 3.43
CA PRO A 22 -13.40 33.05 2.35
C PRO A 22 -13.17 31.57 1.96
N ILE A 23 -13.45 30.62 2.80
CA ILE A 23 -13.35 29.21 2.41
C ILE A 23 -14.71 28.55 2.65
N GLN A 24 -15.58 28.67 1.65
CA GLN A 24 -16.88 27.99 1.64
C GLN A 24 -16.78 26.45 1.49
N ASP A 25 -15.57 25.89 1.42
CA ASP A 25 -15.34 24.49 1.09
C ASP A 25 -14.59 23.67 2.16
N VAL A 26 -14.52 24.12 3.40
CA VAL A 26 -13.86 23.32 4.48
C VAL A 26 -14.50 21.94 4.65
N LYS A 27 -15.79 21.79 4.37
CA LYS A 27 -16.46 20.46 4.34
C LYS A 27 -15.96 19.56 3.22
N LYS A 28 -15.60 20.10 2.06
CA LYS A 28 -15.02 19.33 0.93
C LYS A 28 -13.59 18.87 1.22
N TYR A 29 -12.82 19.59 2.02
CA TYR A 29 -11.40 19.33 2.25
C TYR A 29 -11.14 18.34 3.40
N LEU A 30 -12.05 18.27 4.37
CA LEU A 30 -12.05 17.17 5.34
C LEU A 30 -12.38 15.83 4.68
N LEU A 31 -13.10 15.89 3.56
CA LEU A 31 -13.46 14.76 2.71
C LEU A 31 -12.26 14.06 2.08
N VAL A 32 -11.19 14.79 1.81
CA VAL A 32 -10.05 14.27 1.06
C VAL A 32 -9.23 13.25 1.85
N PHE A 33 -9.18 13.38 3.15
CA PHE A 33 -8.47 12.40 3.99
C PHE A 33 -9.12 11.03 3.97
N VAL A 34 -10.39 11.01 3.76
CA VAL A 34 -11.19 9.79 3.82
C VAL A 34 -11.28 9.10 2.47
N CYS A 35 -11.13 9.88 1.41
CA CYS A 35 -10.97 9.33 0.08
C CYS A 35 -9.62 8.63 -0.14
N MET A 36 -8.88 8.33 0.92
CA MET A 36 -7.64 7.59 0.83
C MET A 36 -7.79 6.15 0.44
N MET A 37 -8.98 5.68 0.34
CA MET A 37 -9.21 4.27 0.23
C MET A 37 -10.22 3.97 -0.87
N GLY A 38 -9.74 3.71 -2.07
CA GLY A 38 -10.46 3.09 -3.14
C GLY A 38 -10.83 3.94 -4.34
N PHE A 39 -10.86 3.33 -5.43
CA PHE A 39 -11.18 3.86 -6.73
C PHE A 39 -12.20 3.10 -7.50
N VAL A 40 -12.97 3.85 -8.25
CA VAL A 40 -13.86 3.29 -9.26
C VAL A 40 -14.06 4.22 -10.43
N GLN A 41 -13.91 3.75 -11.64
CA GLN A 41 -14.54 4.35 -12.82
C GLN A 41 -14.95 3.33 -13.87
N ASN A 42 -16.08 3.61 -14.49
CA ASN A 42 -16.76 2.85 -15.53
C ASN A 42 -16.17 3.05 -16.93
N VAL A 43 -16.15 2.00 -17.71
CA VAL A 43 -16.09 2.09 -19.17
C VAL A 43 -17.04 1.07 -19.76
N GLY A 44 -17.95 1.50 -20.62
CA GLY A 44 -18.84 0.65 -21.40
C GLY A 44 -18.23 0.26 -22.75
N ALA A 45 -18.48 -0.95 -23.20
CA ALA A 45 -18.07 -1.45 -24.50
C ALA A 45 -19.26 -1.67 -25.42
N GLN A 46 -19.10 -1.40 -26.73
CA GLN A 46 -20.08 -1.73 -27.79
C GLN A 46 -19.49 -2.71 -28.79
N ASP A 47 -20.36 -3.58 -29.29
CA ASP A 47 -20.05 -4.72 -30.13
C ASP A 47 -20.16 -4.50 -31.63
N TYR A 48 -19.36 -5.25 -32.39
CA TYR A 48 -19.58 -5.47 -33.84
C TYR A 48 -19.13 -6.87 -34.26
N PHE A 49 -19.96 -7.55 -35.08
CA PHE A 49 -19.66 -8.85 -35.66
C PHE A 49 -19.73 -8.83 -37.17
N SER A 50 -18.94 -9.65 -37.87
CA SER A 50 -18.93 -9.85 -39.27
C SER A 50 -19.40 -11.25 -39.67
N SER A 51 -20.02 -11.36 -40.84
CA SER A 51 -20.71 -12.52 -41.39
C SER A 51 -19.88 -13.79 -41.51
N ALA A 52 -20.51 -14.92 -41.26
CA ALA A 52 -19.95 -16.27 -41.30
C ALA A 52 -20.56 -17.16 -42.42
N SER A 53 -19.82 -18.12 -42.83
CA SER A 53 -20.21 -19.09 -43.86
C SER A 53 -20.97 -20.30 -43.34
N ASP A 54 -21.64 -21.03 -44.22
CA ASP A 54 -22.69 -22.03 -44.06
C ASP A 54 -22.48 -23.27 -43.17
N PHE A 55 -21.44 -23.35 -42.34
CA PHE A 55 -21.24 -24.51 -41.45
C PHE A 55 -21.59 -24.19 -40.02
N ALA A 56 -22.75 -24.69 -39.58
CA ALA A 56 -23.24 -24.55 -38.20
C ALA A 56 -23.26 -23.10 -37.71
N ARG A 57 -24.17 -22.28 -38.23
CA ARG A 57 -24.35 -20.86 -37.89
C ARG A 57 -24.25 -20.56 -36.39
N LEU A 58 -24.73 -21.46 -35.54
CA LEU A 58 -24.68 -21.35 -34.08
C LEU A 58 -23.25 -21.32 -33.48
N TYR A 59 -22.28 -21.95 -34.15
CA TYR A 59 -20.91 -22.13 -33.65
C TYR A 59 -19.87 -21.33 -34.44
N VAL A 60 -20.31 -20.39 -35.24
CA VAL A 60 -19.42 -19.52 -36.01
C VAL A 60 -19.43 -18.12 -35.39
N GLY A 61 -18.72 -17.96 -34.28
CA GLY A 61 -18.60 -16.70 -33.61
C GLY A 61 -17.21 -16.55 -32.94
N PRO A 62 -16.94 -15.42 -32.37
CA PRO A 62 -15.68 -15.23 -31.61
C PRO A 62 -15.64 -16.16 -30.39
N VAL A 63 -14.45 -16.65 -30.07
CA VAL A 63 -14.24 -17.37 -28.82
C VAL A 63 -14.55 -16.44 -27.64
N GLU A 64 -15.22 -16.95 -26.61
CA GLU A 64 -15.61 -16.16 -25.47
C GLU A 64 -14.37 -15.55 -24.79
N PRO A 65 -14.41 -14.27 -24.44
CA PRO A 65 -13.35 -13.63 -23.65
C PRO A 65 -13.14 -14.36 -22.33
N GLN A 66 -11.92 -14.72 -22.01
CA GLN A 66 -11.62 -15.32 -20.72
C GLN A 66 -11.64 -14.23 -19.62
N TYR A 67 -12.69 -14.24 -18.83
CA TYR A 67 -12.72 -13.43 -17.63
C TYR A 67 -11.81 -14.04 -16.56
N GLN A 68 -10.86 -13.26 -16.05
CA GLN A 68 -10.10 -13.64 -14.85
C GLN A 68 -11.02 -13.50 -13.64
N MET A 69 -11.87 -14.49 -13.40
CA MET A 69 -12.94 -14.42 -12.39
C MET A 69 -12.43 -14.22 -10.96
N SER A 70 -11.20 -14.60 -10.65
CA SER A 70 -10.56 -14.28 -9.37
C SER A 70 -10.38 -12.78 -9.12
N LEU A 71 -10.60 -11.96 -10.14
CA LEU A 71 -10.48 -10.49 -10.11
C LEU A 71 -11.84 -9.77 -10.18
N TRP A 72 -12.93 -10.51 -10.07
CA TRP A 72 -14.28 -9.96 -10.22
C TRP A 72 -15.08 -10.12 -8.92
N HIS A 73 -15.68 -9.03 -8.49
CA HIS A 73 -16.73 -9.04 -7.47
C HIS A 73 -18.06 -9.15 -8.20
N ASN A 74 -18.77 -10.25 -8.08
CA ASN A 74 -19.85 -10.72 -8.92
C ASN A 74 -19.38 -11.08 -10.36
N ILE A 75 -19.47 -12.32 -10.74
CA ILE A 75 -19.10 -12.76 -12.08
C ILE A 75 -20.16 -12.34 -13.11
N PRO A 76 -19.79 -12.19 -14.41
CA PRO A 76 -20.70 -11.70 -15.43
C PRO A 76 -21.90 -12.61 -15.72
N TYR A 77 -21.85 -13.88 -15.38
CA TYR A 77 -22.80 -14.88 -15.78
C TYR A 77 -24.09 -14.93 -14.96
N TYR A 78 -25.13 -15.51 -15.59
CA TYR A 78 -26.45 -15.73 -14.97
C TYR A 78 -26.30 -16.55 -13.67
N GLN A 79 -26.99 -16.11 -12.62
CA GLN A 79 -26.95 -16.70 -11.26
C GLN A 79 -25.54 -16.87 -10.68
N GLU A 80 -24.58 -16.05 -11.09
CA GLU A 80 -23.17 -16.16 -10.67
C GLU A 80 -22.54 -17.56 -10.97
N ASN A 81 -23.07 -18.27 -11.99
CA ASN A 81 -22.64 -19.62 -12.34
C ASN A 81 -21.81 -19.61 -13.63
N PRO A 82 -20.53 -19.97 -13.61
CA PRO A 82 -19.68 -20.03 -14.80
C PRO A 82 -19.86 -21.28 -15.64
N ASN A 83 -20.64 -22.25 -15.16
CA ASN A 83 -20.85 -23.51 -15.88
C ASN A 83 -21.83 -23.35 -17.04
N MET A 84 -21.73 -24.25 -18.00
CA MET A 84 -22.70 -24.35 -19.10
C MET A 84 -23.95 -25.06 -18.61
N TYR A 85 -25.12 -24.57 -19.07
CA TYR A 85 -26.41 -25.22 -18.91
C TYR A 85 -26.77 -25.96 -20.20
N GLN A 86 -27.42 -27.12 -20.05
CA GLN A 86 -28.04 -27.76 -21.19
C GLN A 86 -29.38 -27.06 -21.50
N GLY A 87 -29.57 -26.59 -22.71
CA GLY A 87 -30.72 -25.83 -23.07
C GLY A 87 -31.06 -25.89 -24.56
N ARG A 88 -31.89 -24.95 -24.99
CA ARG A 88 -32.36 -24.80 -26.39
C ARG A 88 -32.19 -23.35 -26.82
N VAL A 89 -31.96 -23.12 -28.09
CA VAL A 89 -31.88 -21.79 -28.66
C VAL A 89 -32.60 -21.74 -30.02
N SER A 90 -33.38 -20.70 -30.23
CA SER A 90 -33.96 -20.38 -31.56
C SER A 90 -33.12 -19.29 -32.18
N TYR A 91 -32.51 -19.60 -33.33
CA TYR A 91 -31.61 -18.72 -34.06
C TYR A 91 -32.01 -18.69 -35.54
N ASP A 92 -32.32 -17.54 -36.09
CA ASP A 92 -32.91 -17.38 -37.43
C ASP A 92 -34.17 -18.23 -37.67
N GLY A 93 -35.06 -18.38 -36.69
CA GLY A 93 -36.26 -19.21 -36.77
C GLY A 93 -35.98 -20.74 -36.69
N VAL A 94 -34.73 -21.18 -36.56
CA VAL A 94 -34.36 -22.59 -36.40
C VAL A 94 -34.12 -22.89 -34.92
N VAL A 95 -34.79 -23.91 -34.41
CA VAL A 95 -34.64 -24.34 -33.02
C VAL A 95 -33.55 -25.43 -32.95
N TYR A 96 -32.53 -25.17 -32.15
CA TYR A 96 -31.44 -26.08 -31.81
C TYR A 96 -31.67 -26.63 -30.40
N ASP A 97 -31.73 -27.91 -30.25
CA ASP A 97 -31.99 -28.61 -29.02
C ASP A 97 -30.70 -29.18 -28.42
N SER A 98 -30.66 -29.38 -27.11
CA SER A 98 -29.53 -29.97 -26.39
C SER A 98 -28.21 -29.17 -26.54
N VAL A 99 -28.29 -27.89 -26.68
CA VAL A 99 -27.14 -26.99 -26.78
C VAL A 99 -26.59 -26.72 -25.38
N GLN A 100 -25.29 -26.83 -25.23
CA GLN A 100 -24.63 -26.38 -24.02
C GLN A 100 -24.38 -24.87 -24.13
N LEU A 101 -25.06 -24.09 -23.29
CA LEU A 101 -25.03 -22.64 -23.36
C LEU A 101 -24.95 -22.00 -21.98
N ARG A 102 -24.49 -20.75 -21.93
CA ARG A 102 -24.57 -19.88 -20.75
C ARG A 102 -24.87 -18.44 -21.19
N PHE A 103 -25.40 -17.65 -20.27
CA PHE A 103 -25.76 -16.28 -20.52
C PHE A 103 -24.86 -15.31 -19.77
N ASP A 104 -24.17 -14.47 -20.51
CA ASP A 104 -23.36 -13.37 -19.98
C ASP A 104 -24.27 -12.16 -19.78
N GLN A 105 -24.57 -11.82 -18.52
CA GLN A 105 -25.46 -10.71 -18.16
C GLN A 105 -24.77 -9.34 -18.21
N LEU A 106 -23.45 -9.30 -18.29
CA LEU A 106 -22.70 -8.06 -18.43
C LEU A 106 -22.75 -7.57 -19.89
N GLU A 107 -22.40 -8.47 -20.80
CA GLU A 107 -22.33 -8.17 -22.22
C GLU A 107 -23.66 -8.52 -22.96
N GLN A 108 -24.64 -9.05 -22.22
CA GLN A 108 -25.92 -9.49 -22.75
C GLN A 108 -25.76 -10.45 -23.94
N ARG A 109 -24.90 -11.47 -23.80
CA ARG A 109 -24.54 -12.43 -24.82
C ARG A 109 -24.89 -13.85 -24.45
N VAL A 110 -25.34 -14.61 -25.44
CA VAL A 110 -25.46 -16.07 -25.32
C VAL A 110 -24.16 -16.71 -25.79
N VAL A 111 -23.60 -17.56 -24.97
CA VAL A 111 -22.34 -18.28 -25.23
C VAL A 111 -22.64 -19.74 -25.31
N VAL A 112 -22.07 -20.44 -26.31
CA VAL A 112 -22.29 -21.86 -26.57
C VAL A 112 -21.00 -22.64 -26.61
N LEU A 113 -21.07 -23.90 -26.18
CA LEU A 113 -19.96 -24.83 -26.32
C LEU A 113 -20.08 -25.57 -27.67
N SER A 114 -19.09 -25.36 -28.52
CA SER A 114 -19.06 -26.02 -29.83
C SER A 114 -18.75 -27.52 -29.69
N PRO A 115 -19.13 -28.36 -30.66
CA PRO A 115 -18.83 -29.80 -30.63
C PRO A 115 -17.34 -30.15 -30.59
N VAL A 116 -16.49 -29.22 -31.00
CA VAL A 116 -15.02 -29.38 -30.95
C VAL A 116 -14.39 -28.85 -29.62
N GLY A 117 -15.22 -28.47 -28.63
CA GLY A 117 -14.78 -28.06 -27.31
C GLY A 117 -14.45 -26.56 -27.16
N SER A 118 -14.65 -25.74 -28.20
CA SER A 118 -14.44 -24.29 -28.09
C SER A 118 -15.69 -23.59 -27.53
N VAL A 119 -15.49 -22.65 -26.62
CA VAL A 119 -16.55 -21.81 -26.06
C VAL A 119 -16.66 -20.55 -26.90
N ILE A 120 -17.82 -20.38 -27.55
CA ILE A 120 -18.04 -19.40 -28.60
C ILE A 120 -19.19 -18.48 -28.21
N CYS A 121 -19.04 -17.18 -28.36
CA CYS A 121 -20.15 -16.22 -28.32
C CYS A 121 -20.97 -16.41 -29.58
N MET A 122 -22.28 -16.58 -29.46
CA MET A 122 -23.16 -16.67 -30.64
C MET A 122 -23.00 -15.41 -31.47
N PRO A 123 -22.86 -15.54 -32.78
CA PRO A 123 -22.81 -14.39 -33.66
C PRO A 123 -24.20 -13.72 -33.70
N GLU A 124 -24.22 -12.45 -34.10
CA GLU A 124 -25.44 -11.70 -34.38
C GLU A 124 -26.57 -11.95 -33.38
N GLN A 125 -26.37 -11.42 -32.12
CA GLN A 125 -27.33 -11.62 -31.02
C GLN A 125 -28.78 -11.23 -31.40
N GLU A 126 -28.96 -10.35 -32.36
CA GLU A 126 -30.26 -9.92 -32.92
C GLU A 126 -31.02 -11.05 -33.60
N HIS A 127 -30.34 -12.11 -34.05
CA HIS A 127 -30.93 -13.28 -34.71
C HIS A 127 -31.34 -14.38 -33.73
N ILE A 128 -31.12 -14.18 -32.40
CA ILE A 128 -31.58 -15.08 -31.36
C ILE A 128 -33.02 -14.73 -31.01
N ASP A 129 -33.97 -15.52 -31.46
CA ASP A 129 -35.37 -15.26 -31.13
C ASP A 129 -35.66 -15.48 -29.63
N TRP A 130 -35.10 -16.57 -29.11
CA TRP A 130 -35.15 -16.94 -27.69
C TRP A 130 -34.15 -18.05 -27.36
N PHE A 131 -33.82 -18.18 -26.09
CA PHE A 131 -33.08 -19.33 -25.59
C PHE A 131 -33.66 -19.81 -24.25
N GLU A 132 -33.46 -21.09 -23.94
CA GLU A 132 -33.90 -21.72 -22.69
C GLU A 132 -32.69 -22.31 -21.96
N MET A 133 -32.58 -21.98 -20.70
CA MET A 133 -31.62 -22.56 -19.79
C MET A 133 -32.15 -22.49 -18.36
N ASP A 134 -31.77 -23.45 -17.52
CA ASP A 134 -32.15 -23.53 -16.10
C ASP A 134 -33.66 -23.41 -15.88
N GLY A 135 -34.47 -23.99 -16.82
CA GLY A 135 -35.90 -23.98 -16.73
C GLY A 135 -36.60 -22.65 -17.13
N HIS A 136 -35.82 -21.64 -17.51
CA HIS A 136 -36.34 -20.34 -17.95
C HIS A 136 -36.15 -20.13 -19.43
N ARG A 137 -37.17 -19.52 -20.07
CA ARG A 137 -37.07 -19.01 -21.42
C ARG A 137 -36.73 -17.55 -21.40
N PHE A 138 -35.66 -17.17 -22.09
CA PHE A 138 -35.24 -15.79 -22.27
C PHE A 138 -35.61 -15.32 -23.66
N VAL A 139 -36.16 -14.12 -23.74
CA VAL A 139 -36.55 -13.41 -24.98
C VAL A 139 -35.94 -12.03 -24.92
N HIS A 140 -35.92 -11.32 -26.05
CA HIS A 140 -35.53 -9.90 -26.03
C HIS A 140 -36.39 -9.11 -25.06
N ASP A 141 -35.75 -8.23 -24.28
CA ASP A 141 -36.43 -7.36 -23.33
C ASP A 141 -37.40 -6.42 -24.10
N PRO A 142 -38.67 -6.39 -23.74
CA PRO A 142 -39.65 -5.58 -24.45
C PRO A 142 -39.41 -4.07 -24.39
N GLU A 143 -38.65 -3.57 -23.41
CA GLU A 143 -38.31 -2.15 -23.28
C GLU A 143 -36.94 -1.81 -23.91
N ASP A 144 -36.05 -2.80 -24.01
CA ASP A 144 -34.70 -2.62 -24.55
C ASP A 144 -34.25 -3.88 -25.28
N SER A 145 -34.45 -3.90 -26.59
CA SER A 145 -34.15 -5.06 -27.45
C SER A 145 -32.66 -5.47 -27.46
N SER A 146 -31.77 -4.64 -26.93
CA SER A 146 -30.37 -5.01 -26.75
C SER A 146 -30.13 -5.94 -25.56
N ARG A 147 -31.17 -6.25 -24.78
CA ARG A 147 -31.10 -7.08 -23.58
C ARG A 147 -32.03 -8.29 -23.70
N TYR A 148 -31.83 -9.22 -22.77
CA TYR A 148 -32.70 -10.37 -22.62
C TYR A 148 -33.42 -10.36 -21.27
N ALA A 149 -34.67 -10.76 -21.26
CA ALA A 149 -35.52 -10.92 -20.09
C ALA A 149 -36.04 -12.36 -19.98
N ALA A 150 -36.03 -12.94 -18.78
CA ALA A 150 -36.71 -14.21 -18.54
C ALA A 150 -38.23 -14.01 -18.66
N LEU A 151 -38.87 -14.82 -19.48
CA LEU A 151 -40.33 -14.87 -19.60
C LEU A 151 -40.89 -15.77 -18.49
N LEU A 152 -41.37 -15.18 -17.40
CA LEU A 152 -41.87 -15.91 -16.22
C LEU A 152 -43.31 -16.37 -16.38
N SER A 153 -44.14 -15.67 -17.20
CA SER A 153 -45.47 -16.07 -17.59
C SER A 153 -45.71 -15.66 -19.03
N ASP A 154 -46.13 -16.63 -19.86
CA ASP A 154 -46.30 -16.45 -21.30
C ASP A 154 -47.67 -15.88 -21.70
N GLY A 155 -48.53 -15.67 -20.71
CA GLY A 155 -49.90 -15.20 -20.95
C GLY A 155 -50.88 -16.24 -21.54
N SER A 156 -50.49 -17.50 -21.65
CA SER A 156 -51.33 -18.59 -22.21
C SER A 156 -52.64 -18.79 -21.45
N THR A 157 -52.62 -18.52 -20.12
CA THR A 157 -53.76 -18.74 -19.24
C THR A 157 -54.68 -17.51 -19.09
N ASN A 158 -54.09 -16.29 -19.09
CA ASN A 158 -54.82 -15.07 -18.71
C ASN A 158 -54.49 -13.86 -19.63
N GLY A 159 -53.69 -14.04 -20.69
CA GLY A 159 -53.33 -12.99 -21.59
C GLY A 159 -52.31 -11.98 -21.04
N VAL A 160 -51.77 -12.23 -19.81
CA VAL A 160 -50.84 -11.34 -19.11
C VAL A 160 -49.46 -11.97 -19.11
N ARG A 161 -48.48 -11.28 -19.66
CA ARG A 161 -47.07 -11.76 -19.65
C ARG A 161 -46.29 -11.10 -18.58
N LEU A 162 -45.45 -11.88 -17.88
CA LEU A 162 -44.54 -11.38 -16.85
C LEU A 162 -43.09 -11.62 -17.29
N TYR A 163 -42.30 -10.56 -17.27
CA TYR A 163 -40.91 -10.57 -17.64
C TYR A 163 -40.02 -10.18 -16.44
N HIS A 164 -38.88 -10.80 -16.36
CA HIS A 164 -37.84 -10.44 -15.41
C HIS A 164 -36.56 -10.14 -16.17
N SER A 165 -36.19 -8.89 -16.24
CA SER A 165 -34.95 -8.42 -16.85
C SER A 165 -33.87 -8.26 -15.82
N VAL A 166 -32.70 -8.90 -16.05
CA VAL A 166 -31.56 -8.82 -15.18
C VAL A 166 -30.30 -8.58 -15.99
N TRP A 167 -29.60 -7.50 -15.69
CA TRP A 167 -28.33 -7.20 -16.33
C TRP A 167 -27.30 -6.76 -15.29
N LYS A 168 -26.03 -6.84 -15.67
CA LYS A 168 -24.92 -6.42 -14.84
C LYS A 168 -24.23 -5.21 -15.46
N GLU A 169 -23.88 -4.26 -14.62
CA GLU A 169 -23.16 -3.06 -15.02
C GLU A 169 -21.84 -3.01 -14.29
N ASN A 170 -20.77 -2.62 -14.96
CA ASN A 170 -19.51 -2.36 -14.34
C ASN A 170 -19.64 -1.10 -13.48
N SER A 171 -19.67 -1.27 -12.17
CA SER A 171 -19.81 -0.16 -11.21
C SER A 171 -18.48 0.30 -10.64
N GLY A 172 -17.37 -0.38 -11.01
CA GLY A 172 -16.06 0.06 -10.63
C GLY A 172 -14.97 -0.99 -10.55
N GLU A 173 -13.77 -0.53 -10.23
CA GLU A 173 -12.59 -1.36 -10.04
C GLU A 173 -11.89 -1.01 -8.73
N ASN A 174 -11.60 -2.00 -7.91
CA ASN A 174 -10.71 -1.84 -6.75
C ASN A 174 -9.30 -2.22 -7.13
N ASN A 175 -8.39 -1.26 -7.09
CA ASN A 175 -6.98 -1.47 -7.39
C ASN A 175 -6.21 -1.86 -6.13
N PHE A 176 -5.71 -3.09 -6.07
CA PHE A 176 -4.81 -3.55 -5.04
C PHE A 176 -3.35 -3.37 -5.51
N GLY A 177 -2.65 -2.46 -4.88
CA GLY A 177 -1.17 -2.40 -4.96
C GLY A 177 -0.56 -2.32 -6.35
N GLY A 178 -1.27 -1.78 -7.34
CA GLY A 178 -0.62 -1.31 -8.56
C GLY A 178 -0.85 -2.05 -9.87
N ARG A 179 -1.50 -3.21 -9.95
CA ARG A 179 -1.86 -3.84 -11.24
C ARG A 179 -3.00 -4.86 -11.20
N THR A 180 -3.45 -5.25 -10.04
CA THR A 180 -4.57 -6.18 -9.94
C THR A 180 -5.81 -5.37 -9.59
N SER A 181 -6.69 -5.13 -10.54
CA SER A 181 -7.97 -4.47 -10.30
C SER A 181 -9.06 -5.50 -10.11
N LEU A 182 -9.78 -5.42 -9.01
CA LEU A 182 -11.00 -6.19 -8.80
C LEU A 182 -12.15 -5.43 -9.45
N LYS A 183 -12.74 -5.99 -10.51
CA LYS A 183 -13.92 -5.41 -11.14
C LYS A 183 -15.16 -5.66 -10.28
N ILE A 184 -15.95 -4.62 -10.06
CA ILE A 184 -17.19 -4.70 -9.30
C ILE A 184 -18.36 -4.59 -10.26
N LEU A 185 -19.18 -5.65 -10.36
CA LEU A 185 -20.41 -5.62 -11.13
C LEU A 185 -21.60 -5.34 -10.21
N SER A 186 -22.42 -4.34 -10.55
CA SER A 186 -23.71 -4.13 -9.91
C SER A 186 -24.81 -4.84 -10.68
N ILE A 187 -25.67 -5.55 -9.98
CA ILE A 187 -26.83 -6.23 -10.55
C ILE A 187 -27.99 -5.23 -10.61
N ARG A 188 -28.54 -5.07 -11.79
CA ARG A 188 -29.80 -4.34 -12.04
C ARG A 188 -30.88 -5.32 -12.37
N GLU A 189 -32.06 -5.14 -11.82
CA GLU A 189 -33.22 -6.01 -12.09
C GLU A 189 -34.51 -5.20 -12.12
N HIS A 190 -35.42 -5.58 -13.01
CA HIS A 190 -36.77 -5.11 -12.96
C HIS A 190 -37.78 -6.16 -13.48
N TYR A 191 -38.95 -6.11 -12.93
CA TYR A 191 -40.07 -6.96 -13.34
C TYR A 191 -41.08 -6.13 -14.10
N MET A 192 -41.47 -6.61 -15.27
CA MET A 192 -42.39 -5.96 -16.16
C MET A 192 -43.62 -6.85 -16.42
N LEU A 193 -44.79 -6.28 -16.35
CA LEU A 193 -46.03 -6.97 -16.63
C LEU A 193 -46.65 -6.34 -17.86
N MET A 194 -46.83 -7.13 -18.90
CA MET A 194 -47.51 -6.75 -20.10
C MET A 194 -48.96 -7.21 -20.03
N THR A 195 -49.89 -6.27 -20.09
CA THR A 195 -51.32 -6.53 -20.07
C THR A 195 -51.83 -6.99 -21.42
N SER A 196 -53.06 -7.52 -21.50
CA SER A 196 -53.63 -8.09 -22.72
C SER A 196 -53.82 -7.06 -23.84
N ASP A 197 -53.79 -5.79 -23.55
CA ASP A 197 -53.80 -4.66 -24.50
C ASP A 197 -52.42 -4.26 -25.02
N GLY A 198 -51.34 -4.93 -24.50
CA GLY A 198 -49.98 -4.71 -24.92
C GLY A 198 -49.25 -3.61 -24.14
N GLU A 199 -49.89 -2.99 -23.13
CA GLU A 199 -49.21 -1.99 -22.31
C GLU A 199 -48.24 -2.64 -21.32
N MET A 200 -47.08 -2.02 -21.13
CA MET A 200 -46.02 -2.47 -20.22
C MET A 200 -46.01 -1.67 -18.90
N HIS A 201 -45.92 -2.39 -17.81
CA HIS A 201 -45.92 -1.78 -16.48
C HIS A 201 -44.88 -2.41 -15.55
N HIS A 202 -44.09 -1.59 -14.88
CA HIS A 202 -43.18 -2.07 -13.85
C HIS A 202 -43.90 -2.50 -12.57
N VAL A 203 -43.66 -3.70 -12.09
CA VAL A 203 -44.29 -4.29 -10.91
C VAL A 203 -43.27 -4.81 -9.93
N LYS A 204 -43.43 -4.48 -8.64
CA LYS A 204 -42.56 -4.97 -7.56
C LYS A 204 -43.32 -5.63 -6.42
N ARG A 205 -44.62 -5.38 -6.31
CA ARG A 205 -45.47 -5.82 -5.19
C ARG A 205 -46.89 -6.10 -5.70
N ALA A 206 -47.64 -6.86 -4.91
CA ALA A 206 -49.06 -7.08 -5.17
C ALA A 206 -49.89 -5.79 -5.31
N SER A 207 -49.48 -4.71 -4.68
CA SER A 207 -50.15 -3.41 -4.82
C SER A 207 -50.00 -2.79 -6.21
N ASP A 208 -48.93 -3.11 -6.88
CA ASP A 208 -48.65 -2.57 -8.24
C ASP A 208 -49.49 -3.34 -9.26
N VAL A 209 -49.53 -4.66 -9.16
CA VAL A 209 -50.43 -5.51 -9.96
C VAL A 209 -51.90 -5.14 -9.69
N ALA A 210 -52.29 -4.92 -8.43
CA ALA A 210 -53.66 -4.54 -8.09
C ALA A 210 -54.10 -3.15 -8.58
N LYS A 211 -53.20 -2.29 -9.02
CA LYS A 211 -53.52 -1.01 -9.70
C LYS A 211 -53.88 -1.24 -11.17
N LEU A 212 -53.28 -2.22 -11.79
CA LEU A 212 -53.49 -2.54 -13.20
C LEU A 212 -54.80 -3.26 -13.45
N PHE A 213 -55.29 -3.98 -12.43
CA PHE A 213 -56.57 -4.70 -12.46
C PHE A 213 -57.55 -4.19 -11.37
N PRO A 214 -58.17 -3.02 -11.58
CA PRO A 214 -59.03 -2.37 -10.53
C PRO A 214 -60.19 -3.21 -10.07
N GLU A 215 -60.79 -3.98 -10.97
CA GLU A 215 -61.96 -4.84 -10.69
C GLU A 215 -61.57 -6.05 -9.82
N GLN A 216 -60.38 -6.59 -10.02
CA GLN A 216 -59.86 -7.72 -9.25
C GLN A 216 -58.99 -7.28 -8.03
N LYS A 217 -58.93 -6.02 -7.74
CA LYS A 217 -58.05 -5.42 -6.70
C LYS A 217 -58.18 -6.05 -5.31
N LYS A 218 -59.43 -6.36 -4.93
CA LYS A 218 -59.70 -6.99 -3.60
C LYS A 218 -59.21 -8.44 -3.60
N GLN A 219 -59.47 -9.18 -4.70
CA GLN A 219 -59.07 -10.57 -4.86
C GLN A 219 -57.56 -10.74 -4.85
N ILE A 220 -56.85 -9.91 -5.61
CA ILE A 220 -55.36 -9.88 -5.65
C ILE A 220 -54.77 -9.68 -4.28
N LYS A 221 -55.27 -8.70 -3.51
CA LYS A 221 -54.75 -8.44 -2.15
C LYS A 221 -55.09 -9.57 -1.19
N GLN A 222 -56.24 -10.18 -1.32
CA GLN A 222 -56.68 -11.30 -0.49
C GLN A 222 -55.87 -12.55 -0.78
N PHE A 223 -55.64 -12.86 -2.09
CA PHE A 223 -54.78 -13.97 -2.53
C PHE A 223 -53.39 -13.85 -2.03
N ALA A 224 -52.76 -12.66 -2.16
CA ALA A 224 -51.41 -12.41 -1.66
C ALA A 224 -51.31 -12.63 -0.13
N LYS A 225 -52.33 -12.23 0.62
CA LYS A 225 -52.39 -12.43 2.06
C LYS A 225 -52.64 -13.88 2.47
N GLN A 226 -53.60 -14.57 1.79
CA GLN A 226 -53.92 -15.96 2.08
C GLN A 226 -52.78 -16.94 1.76
N ASN A 227 -52.03 -16.68 0.71
CA ASN A 227 -50.85 -17.48 0.31
C ASN A 227 -49.52 -17.01 0.89
N HIS A 228 -49.55 -16.07 1.85
CA HIS A 228 -48.37 -15.53 2.53
C HIS A 228 -47.27 -15.08 1.56
N LEU A 229 -47.64 -14.46 0.41
CA LEU A 229 -46.68 -14.04 -0.61
C LEU A 229 -45.77 -12.95 -0.06
N SER A 230 -44.47 -13.19 -0.16
CA SER A 230 -43.42 -12.25 0.23
C SER A 230 -42.77 -11.63 -1.03
N PHE A 231 -42.65 -10.32 -1.02
CA PHE A 231 -42.03 -9.56 -2.11
C PHE A 231 -40.63 -9.04 -1.73
N SER A 232 -39.98 -9.77 -0.80
CA SER A 232 -38.56 -9.59 -0.52
C SER A 232 -37.73 -9.92 -1.78
N LYS A 233 -36.45 -9.48 -1.85
CA LYS A 233 -35.66 -9.67 -3.05
C LYS A 233 -35.55 -11.15 -3.47
N SER A 234 -35.42 -12.07 -2.49
CA SER A 234 -35.26 -13.51 -2.73
C SER A 234 -36.55 -14.24 -3.11
N GLU A 235 -37.75 -13.72 -2.76
CA GLU A 235 -39.03 -14.41 -2.96
C GLU A 235 -39.94 -13.69 -3.97
N ARG A 236 -39.52 -12.54 -4.47
CA ARG A 236 -40.32 -11.66 -5.30
C ARG A 236 -40.76 -12.32 -6.59
N GLU A 237 -39.85 -13.00 -7.28
CA GLU A 237 -40.12 -13.70 -8.54
C GLU A 237 -41.23 -14.73 -8.38
N ASN A 238 -41.03 -15.69 -7.48
CA ASN A 238 -42.03 -16.72 -7.18
C ASN A 238 -43.39 -16.14 -6.74
N SER A 239 -43.36 -15.05 -5.97
CA SER A 239 -44.59 -14.40 -5.50
C SER A 239 -45.33 -13.65 -6.60
N LEU A 240 -44.58 -13.01 -7.53
CA LEU A 240 -45.18 -12.35 -8.69
C LEU A 240 -45.75 -13.37 -9.68
N VAL A 241 -45.03 -14.47 -9.96
CA VAL A 241 -45.55 -15.56 -10.81
C VAL A 241 -46.84 -16.10 -10.27
N LYS A 242 -46.89 -16.55 -9.00
CA LYS A 242 -48.14 -17.05 -8.37
C LYS A 242 -49.26 -16.02 -8.39
N LEU A 243 -48.93 -14.75 -8.23
CA LEU A 243 -49.94 -13.70 -8.25
C LEU A 243 -50.50 -13.49 -9.66
N VAL A 244 -49.64 -13.45 -10.68
CA VAL A 244 -50.10 -13.30 -12.09
C VAL A 244 -50.89 -14.49 -12.56
N GLU A 245 -50.46 -15.72 -12.21
CA GLU A 245 -51.20 -16.94 -12.53
C GLU A 245 -52.61 -16.98 -11.88
N SER A 246 -52.78 -16.29 -10.76
CA SER A 246 -54.09 -16.20 -10.06
C SER A 246 -55.07 -15.21 -10.71
N LEU A 247 -54.65 -14.43 -11.72
CA LEU A 247 -55.51 -13.49 -12.44
C LEU A 247 -56.43 -14.27 -13.36
N HIS A 248 -57.74 -14.10 -13.18
CA HIS A 248 -58.74 -14.72 -14.06
C HIS A 248 -59.07 -13.81 -15.24
N GLN A 249 -59.15 -14.38 -16.43
CA GLN A 249 -59.82 -13.73 -17.54
C GLN A 249 -61.36 -13.78 -17.30
N GLU A 250 -62.06 -12.69 -17.60
CA GLU A 250 -63.52 -12.77 -17.72
C GLU A 250 -63.90 -13.78 -18.84
N PRO A 251 -64.93 -14.62 -18.65
CA PRO A 251 -65.35 -15.54 -19.71
C PRO A 251 -65.80 -14.72 -20.91
N PRO A 252 -65.45 -15.12 -22.14
CA PRO A 252 -65.77 -14.39 -23.35
C PRO A 252 -67.33 -14.27 -23.43
N LEU A 253 -67.80 -13.06 -23.64
CA LEU A 253 -69.21 -12.80 -23.95
C LEU A 253 -69.57 -13.70 -25.16
N GLN A 254 -70.75 -14.41 -25.04
CA GLN A 254 -71.26 -15.32 -26.06
C GLN A 254 -71.30 -14.66 -27.44
N PRO A 255 -70.89 -15.35 -28.47
CA PRO A 255 -70.94 -14.78 -29.83
C PRO A 255 -72.38 -14.54 -30.35
N LEU A 256 -72.65 -13.32 -30.72
CA LEU A 256 -73.81 -12.98 -31.53
C LEU A 256 -73.66 -13.65 -32.91
N PRO A 257 -74.76 -14.11 -33.58
CA PRO A 257 -74.68 -14.97 -34.75
C PRO A 257 -74.07 -14.29 -35.97
N MET A 258 -73.34 -15.08 -36.69
CA MET A 258 -72.70 -14.75 -37.98
C MET A 258 -73.70 -14.09 -38.99
N ARG A 259 -73.15 -13.07 -39.64
CA ARG A 259 -73.54 -12.73 -40.98
C ARG A 259 -72.40 -12.88 -41.92
N GLU A 260 -72.60 -13.77 -42.90
CA GLU A 260 -71.68 -14.06 -44.01
C GLU A 260 -71.33 -12.82 -44.83
N GLY A 261 -70.13 -12.74 -45.36
CA GLY A 261 -69.84 -12.11 -46.58
C GLY A 261 -68.69 -11.12 -46.65
N SER A 262 -67.68 -11.60 -47.28
CA SER A 262 -66.84 -11.03 -48.34
C SER A 262 -65.39 -10.63 -48.00
N ASN A 263 -64.58 -11.47 -48.62
CA ASN A 263 -63.43 -11.15 -49.44
C ASN A 263 -62.26 -10.31 -48.91
N ILE A 264 -61.18 -11.00 -48.97
CA ILE A 264 -59.75 -10.59 -48.99
C ILE A 264 -59.52 -9.58 -50.18
N PRO A 265 -58.61 -8.61 -50.08
CA PRO A 265 -57.33 -8.80 -50.81
C PRO A 265 -56.10 -8.53 -50.01
N GLN A 266 -55.11 -9.38 -50.30
CA GLN A 266 -53.68 -9.13 -50.17
C GLN A 266 -53.28 -7.90 -51.03
N ASP A 267 -52.15 -7.42 -50.69
CA ASP A 267 -51.19 -6.51 -51.32
C ASP A 267 -51.15 -5.09 -50.71
N VAL A 268 -50.07 -4.78 -50.09
CA VAL A 268 -49.00 -3.97 -50.71
C VAL A 268 -47.85 -3.73 -49.69
N LEU A 269 -46.72 -4.34 -50.01
CA LEU A 269 -45.43 -3.84 -49.71
C LEU A 269 -45.19 -2.47 -50.38
N THR A 270 -44.66 -1.49 -49.72
CA THR A 270 -43.51 -0.70 -50.17
C THR A 270 -43.27 0.52 -49.30
N ASN A 271 -42.03 0.59 -48.81
CA ASN A 271 -41.15 1.78 -48.69
C ASN A 271 -41.72 3.13 -48.26
N ASN A 272 -41.17 3.65 -47.21
CA ASN A 272 -40.52 4.95 -47.33
C ASN A 272 -39.61 5.23 -46.14
N GLU A 273 -38.31 5.28 -46.44
CA GLU A 273 -37.33 5.99 -45.67
C GLU A 273 -37.69 7.47 -45.57
N GLN A 274 -37.67 8.01 -44.37
CA GLN A 274 -37.34 9.43 -44.16
C GLN A 274 -36.46 9.57 -42.95
N VAL A 275 -35.20 9.79 -43.27
CA VAL A 275 -34.18 10.37 -42.40
C VAL A 275 -34.62 11.76 -41.98
N VAL A 276 -34.81 12.00 -40.74
CA VAL A 276 -34.83 13.35 -40.16
C VAL A 276 -33.61 13.51 -39.30
N GLU A 277 -32.60 14.14 -39.84
CA GLU A 277 -31.50 14.77 -39.07
C GLU A 277 -32.11 15.83 -38.18
N VAL A 278 -31.98 15.66 -36.88
CA VAL A 278 -32.11 16.75 -35.90
C VAL A 278 -30.76 16.96 -35.26
N THR A 279 -30.04 17.87 -35.87
CA THR A 279 -28.88 18.49 -35.25
C THR A 279 -29.36 19.48 -34.18
N THR A 280 -29.10 19.18 -32.94
CA THR A 280 -29.07 20.21 -31.89
C THR A 280 -27.66 20.17 -31.23
N PRO A 281 -26.98 21.31 -31.17
CA PRO A 281 -25.64 21.35 -30.58
C PRO A 281 -25.74 21.29 -29.07
N ILE A 282 -24.98 20.36 -28.49
CA ILE A 282 -24.74 20.30 -27.06
C ILE A 282 -23.74 21.43 -26.72
N PRO A 283 -24.02 22.31 -25.79
CA PRO A 283 -23.05 23.31 -25.39
C PRO A 283 -21.86 22.63 -24.68
N HIS A 284 -20.69 22.84 -25.21
CA HIS A 284 -19.44 22.60 -24.51
C HIS A 284 -19.47 23.37 -23.18
N LYS A 285 -19.54 22.66 -22.07
CA LYS A 285 -19.08 23.16 -20.81
C LYS A 285 -17.60 22.81 -20.69
N ASP A 286 -16.78 23.79 -20.92
CA ASP A 286 -15.41 23.78 -20.45
C ASP A 286 -15.41 23.63 -18.93
N GLY A 287 -14.85 22.56 -18.43
CA GLY A 287 -14.78 22.26 -17.04
C GLY A 287 -14.55 20.80 -16.83
N LEU A 288 -13.44 20.28 -17.35
CA LEU A 288 -12.90 19.03 -16.87
C LEU A 288 -12.52 19.23 -15.41
N GLU A 289 -13.44 18.89 -14.54
CA GLU A 289 -13.09 18.60 -13.15
C GLU A 289 -12.06 17.50 -13.20
N GLU A 290 -10.82 17.85 -12.89
CA GLU A 290 -9.76 16.89 -12.63
C GLU A 290 -10.30 15.88 -11.65
N GLY A 291 -10.23 14.63 -12.06
CA GLY A 291 -10.81 13.51 -11.35
C GLY A 291 -10.50 13.51 -9.87
N LEU A 292 -11.43 13.05 -9.13
CA LEU A 292 -11.41 12.91 -7.70
C LEU A 292 -10.09 12.31 -7.24
N LEU A 293 -9.38 13.07 -6.47
CA LEU A 293 -8.09 12.69 -5.97
C LEU A 293 -8.26 11.72 -4.84
N LEU A 294 -7.73 10.57 -5.04
CA LEU A 294 -7.76 9.55 -4.05
C LEU A 294 -6.37 9.11 -3.77
N GLY A 295 -6.00 9.23 -2.59
CA GLY A 295 -4.73 8.74 -2.27
C GLY A 295 -4.44 8.68 -0.79
N ILE A 296 -3.53 7.89 -0.43
CA ILE A 296 -3.01 7.80 0.89
C ILE A 296 -1.99 8.89 1.06
N PRO A 297 -2.14 9.73 2.04
CA PRO A 297 -1.16 10.75 2.29
C PRO A 297 0.13 10.15 2.77
N VAL A 298 1.15 10.54 2.16
CA VAL A 298 2.47 10.39 2.65
C VAL A 298 2.79 11.58 3.50
N LEU A 299 3.32 11.24 4.55
CA LEU A 299 3.92 12.17 5.43
C LEU A 299 5.25 12.55 4.90
N ASP A 300 5.42 13.77 4.90
CA ASP A 300 6.59 14.33 4.38
C ASP A 300 7.77 14.35 5.30
N ASN A 301 8.68 14.32 4.65
CA ASN A 301 10.04 14.34 4.81
C ASN A 301 10.67 15.44 5.53
N ASP A 302 9.98 16.29 6.13
CA ASP A 302 10.60 17.54 6.36
C ASP A 302 10.90 17.80 7.77
N SER A 303 11.56 16.90 8.34
CA SER A 303 11.94 17.14 9.70
C SER A 303 13.40 17.26 9.90
N VAL A 304 13.70 18.33 10.37
CA VAL A 304 14.99 18.69 10.80
C VAL A 304 15.40 17.97 12.00
N ALA A 305 16.27 17.07 11.83
CA ALA A 305 17.07 16.65 12.94
C ALA A 305 18.38 17.40 12.92
N MET A 306 18.69 17.91 14.03
CA MET A 306 20.08 18.14 14.31
C MET A 306 20.65 16.85 14.80
N ALA A 307 21.65 16.37 14.11
CA ALA A 307 22.43 15.27 14.63
C ALA A 307 23.08 15.66 15.94
N VAL A 308 22.61 15.05 17.00
CA VAL A 308 23.32 15.03 18.25
C VAL A 308 23.91 13.64 18.41
N ALA A 309 25.18 13.53 18.20
CA ALA A 309 25.86 12.27 18.44
C ALA A 309 25.74 11.89 19.92
N PRO A 310 25.50 10.63 20.24
CA PRO A 310 25.57 10.20 21.62
C PRO A 310 27.03 10.21 22.06
N SER A 311 27.33 11.08 22.94
CA SER A 311 28.60 11.02 23.56
C SER A 311 28.49 10.27 24.88
N ARG A 312 29.52 9.57 25.18
CA ARG A 312 29.91 9.29 26.56
C ARG A 312 30.18 10.64 27.24
N THR A 313 29.41 10.98 28.24
CA THR A 313 29.58 12.16 29.07
C THR A 313 30.94 12.10 29.72
N LYS A 314 31.91 12.80 29.18
CA LYS A 314 33.04 13.25 29.97
C LYS A 314 32.67 14.62 30.50
N VAL A 315 32.38 14.68 31.76
CA VAL A 315 32.26 15.93 32.51
C VAL A 315 33.64 16.57 32.54
N TYR A 316 33.86 17.59 31.75
CA TYR A 316 35.00 18.47 31.94
C TYR A 316 34.59 19.51 32.97
N ILE A 317 35.08 19.35 34.19
CA ILE A 317 35.09 20.42 35.18
C ILE A 317 36.14 21.41 34.68
N VAL A 318 35.71 22.60 34.30
CA VAL A 318 36.60 23.74 34.05
C VAL A 318 37.03 24.26 35.42
N PRO A 319 38.34 24.24 35.80
CA PRO A 319 38.79 24.85 37.03
C PRO A 319 38.80 26.37 36.87
N GLY A 320 38.08 27.06 37.69
CA GLY A 320 38.29 28.49 37.93
C GLY A 320 37.07 29.41 37.79
N VAL A 321 36.08 29.22 38.62
CA VAL A 321 35.23 30.32 39.06
C VAL A 321 35.12 30.24 40.60
N LYS A 322 35.78 31.21 41.25
CA LYS A 322 35.73 31.39 42.70
C LYS A 322 34.33 31.83 43.13
N GLU A 323 33.88 31.28 44.23
CA GLU A 323 32.67 31.58 44.96
C GLU A 323 32.45 33.09 45.14
N ALA A 324 31.24 33.52 44.83
CA ALA A 324 30.65 34.69 45.47
C ALA A 324 29.26 34.30 45.98
N ARG A 325 29.20 33.92 47.26
CA ARG A 325 27.96 33.85 48.01
C ARG A 325 27.44 35.29 48.18
N LYS A 326 26.26 35.56 47.62
CA LYS A 326 25.32 36.54 48.18
C LYS A 326 23.89 36.12 47.86
N SER A 327 23.15 35.92 48.92
CA SER A 327 21.72 35.73 48.98
C SER A 327 20.96 36.84 48.33
N VAL A 328 20.11 36.51 47.37
CA VAL A 328 18.81 37.18 47.20
C VAL A 328 17.92 36.13 46.52
N ALA A 329 16.81 35.84 47.16
CA ALA A 329 15.72 35.12 46.56
C ALA A 329 15.15 35.93 45.42
N ASP A 330 15.44 35.51 44.19
CA ASP A 330 14.72 35.89 43.01
C ASP A 330 14.66 34.68 42.09
N ASP A 331 13.45 34.40 41.65
CA ASP A 331 13.07 33.34 40.73
C ASP A 331 13.91 33.39 39.45
N GLN A 332 15.11 32.82 39.47
CA GLN A 332 15.77 32.43 38.21
C GLN A 332 15.23 31.04 37.82
N GLU A 333 14.34 31.04 36.84
CA GLU A 333 14.11 29.86 36.01
C GLU A 333 15.48 29.26 35.68
N LEU A 334 15.74 28.06 36.19
CA LEU A 334 16.85 27.25 35.73
C LEU A 334 16.66 27.09 34.23
N ALA A 335 17.42 27.87 33.44
CA ALA A 335 17.54 27.59 32.02
C ALA A 335 17.91 26.11 31.93
N GLU A 336 17.09 25.36 31.22
CA GLU A 336 17.38 23.95 30.91
C GLU A 336 18.81 23.91 30.37
N ILE A 337 19.74 23.51 31.21
CA ILE A 337 21.10 23.24 30.73
C ILE A 337 20.93 22.03 29.84
N VAL A 338 20.74 22.28 28.56
CA VAL A 338 20.93 21.28 27.54
C VAL A 338 22.38 20.89 27.63
N VAL A 339 22.67 19.88 28.46
CA VAL A 339 23.96 19.22 28.46
C VAL A 339 24.13 18.68 27.05
N VAL A 340 24.79 19.45 26.22
CA VAL A 340 25.26 18.99 24.91
C VAL A 340 26.40 18.02 25.25
N GLY A 341 26.00 16.84 25.72
CA GLY A 341 26.91 15.73 25.92
C GLY A 341 27.60 15.50 24.59
N GLY A 342 28.90 15.48 24.60
CA GLY A 342 29.89 15.48 23.52
C GLY A 342 29.32 15.03 22.17
N ARG A 343 28.87 15.96 21.38
CA ARG A 343 28.44 15.74 20.00
C ARG A 343 29.60 15.16 19.22
N GLN A 344 29.49 13.94 18.75
CA GLN A 344 30.43 13.41 17.77
C GLN A 344 30.24 14.20 16.47
N SER A 345 31.13 15.14 16.21
CA SER A 345 31.16 15.87 14.97
C SER A 345 31.21 14.89 13.79
N ALA A 346 30.47 15.18 12.74
CA ALA A 346 30.56 14.40 11.50
C ALA A 346 31.99 14.32 10.97
N VAL A 347 32.84 15.31 11.26
CA VAL A 347 34.27 15.31 10.90
C VAL A 347 35.04 14.20 11.64
N ASN A 348 34.67 13.88 12.90
CA ASN A 348 35.44 12.95 13.75
C ASN A 348 34.91 11.51 13.70
N ASN A 349 33.70 11.26 13.23
CA ASN A 349 33.19 9.91 13.02
C ASN A 349 33.99 9.23 11.90
N MET A 350 34.41 7.97 12.08
CA MET A 350 35.11 7.19 11.06
C MET A 350 34.13 6.74 9.94
N MET A 351 32.91 6.39 10.32
CA MET A 351 31.91 5.88 9.39
C MET A 351 31.42 6.98 8.47
N MET A 352 31.41 6.69 7.17
CA MET A 352 30.84 7.53 6.14
C MET A 352 29.37 7.19 5.91
N GLY A 353 28.55 8.21 5.61
CA GLY A 353 27.11 8.00 5.33
C GLY A 353 26.34 7.42 6.50
N SER A 354 26.80 7.62 7.73
CA SER A 354 26.11 7.27 8.97
C SER A 354 25.51 8.53 9.59
N GLU A 355 24.19 8.52 9.80
CA GLU A 355 23.45 9.59 10.46
C GLU A 355 22.79 9.05 11.73
N LYS A 356 23.03 9.72 12.84
CA LYS A 356 22.43 9.37 14.14
C LYS A 356 21.72 10.55 14.75
N PHE A 357 20.50 10.35 15.22
CA PHE A 357 19.68 11.40 15.82
C PHE A 357 18.76 10.88 16.92
N LYS A 358 18.38 11.79 17.81
CA LYS A 358 17.44 11.53 18.91
C LYS A 358 16.06 12.11 18.56
N PRO A 359 14.97 11.35 18.69
CA PRO A 359 13.63 11.79 18.33
C PRO A 359 13.09 12.98 19.13
N GLN A 360 13.70 13.30 20.28
CA GLN A 360 13.32 14.50 21.07
C GLN A 360 13.42 15.80 20.26
N ILE A 361 14.25 15.82 19.23
CA ILE A 361 14.42 16.95 18.33
C ILE A 361 13.19 17.13 17.41
N LEU A 362 12.41 16.07 17.20
CA LEU A 362 11.22 16.04 16.36
C LEU A 362 10.04 16.88 16.87
N LYS A 363 10.01 17.19 18.15
CA LYS A 363 8.82 17.80 18.78
C LYS A 363 8.47 19.16 18.23
N ASN A 364 9.41 19.82 17.55
CA ASN A 364 9.26 21.17 17.01
C ASN A 364 9.20 21.20 15.49
N ILE A 365 8.78 20.10 14.84
CA ILE A 365 8.83 19.97 13.40
C ILE A 365 7.43 19.71 12.84
N PRO A 366 7.05 20.33 11.73
CA PRO A 366 5.77 20.08 11.09
C PRO A 366 5.62 18.60 10.76
N SER A 367 4.55 18.02 11.22
CA SER A 367 4.24 16.64 10.92
C SER A 367 2.79 16.48 10.50
N ALA A 368 2.49 15.60 9.58
CA ALA A 368 1.11 15.40 9.18
C ALA A 368 0.26 15.03 10.40
N PHE A 369 -0.88 15.66 10.50
CA PHE A 369 -1.84 15.48 11.60
C PHE A 369 -1.30 15.74 13.01
N GLY A 370 -0.11 16.39 13.14
CA GLY A 370 0.46 16.78 14.43
C GLY A 370 1.15 15.67 15.21
N GLU A 371 1.40 14.52 14.62
CA GLU A 371 2.16 13.45 15.24
C GLU A 371 3.64 13.46 14.82
N SER A 372 4.55 13.42 15.79
CA SER A 372 6.00 13.33 15.52
C SER A 372 6.36 11.97 14.95
N ASP A 373 6.94 11.94 13.75
CA ASP A 373 7.24 10.73 12.99
C ASP A 373 8.73 10.56 12.71
N ILE A 374 9.27 9.38 13.06
CA ILE A 374 10.69 9.05 12.90
C ILE A 374 11.07 8.86 11.42
N MET A 375 10.20 8.22 10.65
CA MET A 375 10.50 7.98 9.24
C MET A 375 10.61 9.27 8.44
N LYS A 376 9.92 10.34 8.85
CA LYS A 376 10.06 11.68 8.24
C LYS A 376 11.47 12.24 8.38
N ILE A 377 12.14 12.02 9.53
CA ILE A 377 13.54 12.44 9.65
C ILE A 377 14.38 11.65 8.68
N VAL A 378 14.23 10.33 8.67
CA VAL A 378 14.99 9.45 7.77
C VAL A 378 14.84 9.92 6.33
N LEU A 379 13.62 10.19 5.94
CA LEU A 379 13.30 10.64 4.60
C LEU A 379 13.75 12.09 4.31
N SER A 380 14.06 12.92 5.31
CA SER A 380 14.62 14.28 5.12
C SER A 380 16.13 14.30 4.91
N LEU A 381 16.81 13.16 5.07
CA LEU A 381 18.25 13.05 4.90
C LEU A 381 18.64 13.02 3.40
N PRO A 382 19.84 13.49 3.03
CA PRO A 382 20.32 13.39 1.66
C PRO A 382 20.50 11.94 1.23
N GLY A 383 20.15 11.64 -0.03
CA GLY A 383 20.27 10.31 -0.61
C GLY A 383 19.21 9.30 -0.12
N VAL A 384 18.19 9.76 0.60
CA VAL A 384 17.04 8.95 1.03
C VAL A 384 15.79 9.48 0.37
N THR A 385 15.14 8.71 -0.47
CA THR A 385 13.96 9.10 -1.26
C THR A 385 12.76 8.23 -0.93
N THR A 386 11.58 8.63 -1.38
CA THR A 386 10.38 7.79 -1.40
C THR A 386 9.76 7.80 -2.79
N VAL A 387 9.15 6.72 -3.19
CA VAL A 387 8.51 6.62 -4.51
C VAL A 387 7.22 7.43 -4.62
N GLY A 388 6.66 7.84 -3.52
CA GLY A 388 5.45 8.67 -3.51
C GLY A 388 4.78 8.72 -2.16
N GLU A 389 3.70 9.43 -2.15
CA GLU A 389 2.77 9.51 -1.02
C GLU A 389 2.05 8.16 -0.92
N ALA A 390 1.95 7.54 0.22
CA ALA A 390 1.41 6.20 0.44
C ALA A 390 2.36 5.04 0.18
N SER A 391 3.65 5.23 0.42
CA SER A 391 4.59 4.12 0.45
C SER A 391 5.07 3.90 1.87
N SER A 392 4.98 2.68 2.36
CA SER A 392 5.54 2.29 3.66
C SER A 392 7.07 2.16 3.62
N GLY A 393 7.67 2.17 2.42
CA GLY A 393 9.10 2.01 2.20
C GLY A 393 9.83 3.30 1.87
N TYR A 394 11.15 3.23 1.92
CA TYR A 394 12.07 4.28 1.50
C TYR A 394 13.22 3.68 0.68
N ASN A 395 13.83 4.51 -0.15
CA ASN A 395 14.91 4.15 -1.05
C ASN A 395 16.19 4.87 -0.64
N VAL A 396 17.30 4.17 -0.56
CA VAL A 396 18.59 4.74 -0.17
C VAL A 396 19.59 4.56 -1.30
N ARG A 397 20.13 5.70 -1.80
CA ARG A 397 21.14 5.69 -2.84
C ARG A 397 20.82 4.77 -4.00
N GLY A 398 19.60 4.91 -4.53
CA GLY A 398 19.13 4.14 -5.66
C GLY A 398 18.88 2.64 -5.38
N GLY A 399 18.78 2.23 -4.13
CA GLY A 399 18.33 0.89 -3.77
C GLY A 399 16.81 0.80 -3.66
N ALA A 400 16.23 -0.38 -3.91
CA ALA A 400 14.81 -0.65 -3.73
C ALA A 400 14.41 -0.66 -2.24
N ALA A 401 13.12 -0.52 -1.96
CA ALA A 401 12.64 -0.40 -0.58
C ALA A 401 12.91 -1.67 0.25
N ASP A 402 12.79 -2.85 -0.33
CA ASP A 402 13.07 -4.15 0.29
C ASP A 402 14.56 -4.42 0.52
N GLN A 403 15.44 -3.62 -0.11
CA GLN A 403 16.89 -3.72 0.06
C GLN A 403 17.39 -2.99 1.31
N ASN A 404 16.51 -2.41 2.12
CA ASN A 404 16.85 -1.76 3.39
C ASN A 404 16.53 -2.69 4.57
N LEU A 405 17.45 -2.83 5.50
CA LEU A 405 17.23 -3.54 6.76
C LEU A 405 16.70 -2.56 7.80
N ILE A 406 15.51 -2.81 8.31
CA ILE A 406 14.88 -2.00 9.34
C ILE A 406 14.83 -2.79 10.63
N LEU A 407 15.51 -2.30 11.65
CA LEU A 407 15.66 -2.98 12.94
C LEU A 407 15.03 -2.16 14.07
N PHE A 408 14.19 -2.81 14.87
CA PHE A 408 13.68 -2.27 16.12
C PHE A 408 14.17 -3.13 17.30
N ASN A 409 15.08 -2.58 18.12
CA ASN A 409 15.77 -3.30 19.18
C ASN A 409 16.39 -4.64 18.73
N GLY A 410 16.91 -4.68 17.52
CA GLY A 410 17.54 -5.87 16.94
C GLY A 410 16.62 -6.76 16.12
N GLY A 411 15.30 -6.71 16.34
CA GLY A 411 14.30 -7.44 15.55
C GLY A 411 14.02 -6.75 14.21
N THR A 412 13.71 -7.53 13.19
CA THR A 412 13.38 -7.05 11.84
C THR A 412 11.92 -6.57 11.78
N VAL A 413 11.71 -5.39 11.22
CA VAL A 413 10.37 -4.85 10.93
C VAL A 413 10.15 -4.87 9.43
N TYR A 414 9.26 -5.75 8.94
CA TYR A 414 8.98 -5.93 7.53
C TYR A 414 8.11 -4.82 6.95
N ASN A 415 7.15 -4.33 7.73
CA ASN A 415 6.36 -3.15 7.39
C ASN A 415 6.51 -2.08 8.50
N PRO A 416 7.28 -1.01 8.27
CA PRO A 416 7.58 -0.01 9.29
C PRO A 416 6.51 1.08 9.44
N SER A 417 5.30 0.87 8.91
CA SER A 417 4.28 1.92 8.86
C SER A 417 2.88 1.40 9.17
N HIS A 418 2.02 2.33 9.58
CA HIS A 418 0.59 2.15 9.73
C HIS A 418 -0.17 2.87 8.63
N LEU A 419 -1.37 2.38 8.31
CA LEU A 419 -2.30 2.95 7.33
C LEU A 419 -1.57 3.36 6.03
N PHE A 420 -0.92 2.40 5.37
CA PHE A 420 -0.23 2.60 4.08
C PHE A 420 0.86 3.69 4.09
N GLY A 421 1.62 3.85 5.16
CA GLY A 421 2.70 4.83 5.23
C GLY A 421 2.33 6.19 5.83
N LEU A 422 1.10 6.33 6.35
CA LEU A 422 0.66 7.54 7.03
C LEU A 422 1.41 7.84 8.31
N PHE A 423 1.63 6.80 9.11
CA PHE A 423 2.30 6.86 10.39
C PHE A 423 3.39 5.80 10.46
N THR A 424 4.48 6.11 11.13
CA THR A 424 5.52 5.10 11.41
C THR A 424 5.06 4.12 12.48
N SER A 425 5.55 2.87 12.40
CA SER A 425 5.37 1.87 13.46
C SER A 425 6.15 2.20 14.75
N PHE A 426 6.99 3.23 14.74
CA PHE A 426 7.83 3.58 15.88
C PHE A 426 7.25 4.76 16.67
N ASN A 427 6.79 4.51 17.90
CA ASN A 427 6.35 5.59 18.79
C ASN A 427 7.55 6.47 19.18
N SER A 428 7.59 7.70 18.67
CA SER A 428 8.69 8.64 18.87
C SER A 428 8.99 8.96 20.35
N ASP A 429 8.01 8.83 21.25
CA ASP A 429 8.21 9.08 22.67
C ASP A 429 8.88 7.92 23.40
N ALA A 430 8.85 6.72 22.80
CA ALA A 430 9.49 5.51 23.33
C ALA A 430 10.86 5.21 22.70
N VAL A 431 11.32 5.99 21.72
CA VAL A 431 12.60 5.77 21.04
C VAL A 431 13.70 6.65 21.63
N GLU A 432 14.88 6.06 21.85
CA GLU A 432 16.09 6.73 22.35
C GLU A 432 16.89 7.35 21.22
N ASP A 433 17.23 6.52 20.20
CA ASP A 433 17.97 6.97 19.03
C ASP A 433 17.60 6.20 17.77
N VAL A 434 17.87 6.85 16.65
CA VAL A 434 17.72 6.30 15.32
C VAL A 434 19.04 6.49 14.58
N GLU A 435 19.53 5.43 13.95
CA GLU A 435 20.80 5.41 13.25
C GLU A 435 20.62 4.79 11.86
N LEU A 436 20.93 5.57 10.83
CA LEU A 436 20.88 5.15 9.44
C LEU A 436 22.29 4.98 8.89
N PHE A 437 22.59 3.82 8.33
CA PHE A 437 23.85 3.51 7.65
C PHE A 437 23.59 3.42 6.14
N LYS A 438 24.13 4.35 5.36
CA LYS A 438 23.99 4.43 3.89
C LYS A 438 25.19 3.86 3.13
N SER A 439 26.40 3.85 3.72
CA SER A 439 27.66 3.41 3.10
C SER A 439 28.49 2.51 3.99
N SER A 440 29.09 3.05 5.04
CA SER A 440 29.88 2.27 5.99
C SER A 440 28.96 1.46 6.91
N ILE A 441 28.51 0.32 6.40
CA ILE A 441 27.60 -0.57 7.15
C ILE A 441 28.44 -1.47 8.05
N PRO A 442 28.22 -1.49 9.39
CA PRO A 442 28.94 -2.37 10.30
C PRO A 442 28.82 -3.84 9.92
N VAL A 443 29.90 -4.63 10.10
CA VAL A 443 29.94 -6.06 9.75
C VAL A 443 28.91 -6.92 10.46
N GLU A 444 28.40 -6.46 11.59
CA GLU A 444 27.37 -7.14 12.36
C GLU A 444 26.00 -7.19 11.64
N TYR A 445 25.81 -6.38 10.59
CA TYR A 445 24.59 -6.34 9.78
C TYR A 445 24.81 -6.96 8.39
N GLY A 446 23.85 -7.74 7.93
CA GLY A 446 23.84 -8.40 6.63
C GLY A 446 22.43 -8.70 6.18
N GLY A 447 22.26 -9.44 5.08
CA GLY A 447 20.98 -9.90 4.56
C GLY A 447 20.18 -8.84 3.77
N ARG A 448 20.72 -7.62 3.59
CA ARG A 448 20.18 -6.56 2.73
C ARG A 448 21.30 -5.78 2.05
N ILE A 449 21.05 -5.24 0.85
CA ILE A 449 22.10 -4.68 -0.02
C ILE A 449 22.11 -3.15 -0.13
N SER A 450 21.20 -2.42 0.54
CA SER A 450 21.12 -0.97 0.38
C SER A 450 21.53 -0.20 1.63
N SER A 451 20.77 -0.31 2.71
CA SER A 451 21.02 0.43 3.95
C SER A 451 20.56 -0.34 5.19
N VAL A 452 20.96 0.14 6.36
CA VAL A 452 20.48 -0.35 7.65
C VAL A 452 19.92 0.82 8.47
N LEU A 453 18.65 0.72 8.85
CA LEU A 453 18.00 1.63 9.79
C LEU A 453 17.86 0.92 11.14
N LYS A 454 18.53 1.42 12.14
CA LYS A 454 18.46 0.90 13.50
C LYS A 454 17.69 1.87 14.38
N VAL A 455 16.60 1.39 14.96
CA VAL A 455 15.77 2.13 15.92
C VAL A 455 15.92 1.49 17.28
N THR A 456 16.30 2.27 18.30
CA THR A 456 16.53 1.78 19.66
C THR A 456 15.54 2.44 20.61
N SER A 457 14.83 1.63 21.41
CA SER A 457 13.92 2.13 22.46
C SER A 457 14.71 2.71 23.62
N LYS A 458 14.16 3.78 24.21
CA LYS A 458 14.73 4.35 25.41
C LYS A 458 14.54 3.42 26.62
N GLU A 459 15.39 3.58 27.60
CA GLU A 459 15.21 2.99 28.91
C GLU A 459 14.26 3.87 29.73
N ALA A 460 13.40 3.26 30.54
CA ALA A 460 12.55 4.01 31.45
C ALA A 460 13.37 4.73 32.52
N ASN A 461 12.85 5.83 33.02
CA ASN A 461 13.43 6.53 34.15
C ASN A 461 13.54 5.59 35.37
N MET A 462 14.74 5.41 35.90
CA MET A 462 14.98 4.53 37.06
C MET A 462 14.77 5.20 38.41
N GLN A 463 14.53 6.52 38.46
CA GLN A 463 14.43 7.29 39.69
C GLN A 463 12.99 7.72 40.00
N LYS A 464 12.26 8.16 39.01
CA LYS A 464 10.94 8.77 39.16
C LYS A 464 9.94 8.18 38.16
N LEU A 465 8.69 8.14 38.59
CA LEU A 465 7.57 7.91 37.66
C LEU A 465 7.44 9.12 36.72
N THR A 466 7.59 8.91 35.44
CA THR A 466 7.45 9.95 34.42
C THR A 466 6.60 9.45 33.27
N GLY A 467 6.12 10.36 32.43
CA GLY A 467 5.35 9.95 31.28
C GLY A 467 5.01 11.10 30.34
N SER A 468 4.41 10.73 29.23
CA SER A 468 3.90 11.68 28.26
C SER A 468 2.61 11.18 27.63
N ALA A 469 1.76 12.11 27.21
CA ALA A 469 0.58 11.82 26.40
C ALA A 469 0.48 12.86 25.30
N SER A 470 -0.06 12.47 24.16
CA SER A 470 -0.30 13.38 23.03
C SER A 470 -1.65 13.06 22.41
N ILE A 471 -2.37 14.11 22.05
CA ILE A 471 -3.62 14.05 21.31
C ILE A 471 -3.45 14.92 20.08
N SER A 472 -3.65 14.34 18.93
CA SER A 472 -3.61 15.04 17.65
C SER A 472 -4.96 14.92 16.91
N THR A 473 -5.03 15.43 15.70
CA THR A 473 -6.25 15.38 14.90
C THR A 473 -6.76 13.95 14.69
N LEU A 474 -5.86 12.97 14.53
CA LEU A 474 -6.21 11.59 14.21
C LEU A 474 -5.73 10.55 15.20
N THR A 475 -4.72 10.86 16.00
CA THR A 475 -4.07 9.87 16.86
C THR A 475 -4.00 10.34 18.30
N SER A 476 -4.02 9.39 19.22
CA SER A 476 -3.66 9.59 20.61
C SER A 476 -2.60 8.59 21.00
N LYS A 477 -1.62 9.04 21.78
CA LYS A 477 -0.56 8.19 22.34
C LYS A 477 -0.28 8.52 23.78
N ALA A 478 0.17 7.51 24.50
CA ALA A 478 0.60 7.63 25.89
C ALA A 478 1.87 6.81 26.11
N ASN A 479 2.69 7.29 27.01
CA ASN A 479 3.93 6.66 27.41
C ASN A 479 4.11 6.84 28.91
N ILE A 480 4.47 5.77 29.62
CA ILE A 480 4.69 5.77 31.05
C ILE A 480 6.00 5.06 31.40
N GLU A 481 6.79 5.65 32.26
CA GLU A 481 8.08 5.14 32.72
C GLU A 481 8.02 4.90 34.22
N ILE A 482 8.16 3.64 34.63
CA ILE A 482 7.93 3.17 35.99
C ILE A 482 9.25 2.66 36.57
N PRO A 483 9.82 3.29 37.59
CA PRO A 483 10.91 2.70 38.37
C PRO A 483 10.35 1.65 39.33
N ILE A 484 10.51 0.37 38.99
CA ILE A 484 10.06 -0.74 39.84
C ILE A 484 11.02 -0.87 41.05
N VAL A 485 12.31 -0.88 40.75
CA VAL A 485 13.36 -0.83 41.77
C VAL A 485 14.35 0.27 41.34
N LYS A 486 14.48 1.30 42.17
CA LYS A 486 15.34 2.45 41.84
C LYS A 486 16.74 1.97 41.48
N ASP A 487 17.30 2.56 40.42
CA ASP A 487 18.61 2.27 39.81
C ASP A 487 18.78 0.87 39.20
N HIS A 488 17.88 -0.09 39.48
CA HIS A 488 18.05 -1.47 39.10
C HIS A 488 17.02 -1.98 38.08
N LEU A 489 15.75 -1.68 38.28
CA LEU A 489 14.69 -2.25 37.48
C LEU A 489 13.67 -1.18 37.09
N SER A 490 13.46 -0.99 35.81
CA SER A 490 12.47 -0.06 35.25
C SER A 490 11.68 -0.64 34.12
N LEU A 491 10.46 -0.15 33.96
CA LEU A 491 9.51 -0.57 32.94
C LEU A 491 9.02 0.65 32.17
N LEU A 492 9.20 0.65 30.87
CA LEU A 492 8.59 1.55 29.93
C LEU A 492 7.38 0.87 29.32
N LEU A 493 6.22 1.50 29.34
CA LEU A 493 5.05 1.08 28.58
C LEU A 493 4.61 2.22 27.69
N ASN A 494 4.21 1.90 26.46
CA ASN A 494 3.67 2.87 25.54
C ASN A 494 2.52 2.27 24.74
N GLY A 495 1.59 3.11 24.31
CA GLY A 495 0.51 2.72 23.45
C GLY A 495 0.06 3.89 22.59
N ARG A 496 -0.44 3.57 21.42
CA ARG A 496 -0.97 4.53 20.46
C ARG A 496 -2.18 3.93 19.75
N THR A 497 -3.12 4.80 19.38
CA THR A 497 -4.28 4.43 18.60
C THR A 497 -4.71 5.57 17.69
N THR A 498 -5.38 5.24 16.59
CA THR A 498 -6.07 6.21 15.74
C THR A 498 -7.58 6.14 15.93
N TYR A 499 -8.27 7.20 15.55
CA TYR A 499 -9.73 7.33 15.58
C TYR A 499 -10.21 8.06 14.33
N SER A 500 -9.88 7.54 13.16
CA SER A 500 -10.19 8.16 11.87
C SER A 500 -11.64 7.94 11.41
N ASP A 501 -12.41 7.01 11.97
CA ASP A 501 -13.77 6.65 11.56
C ASP A 501 -14.75 7.83 11.54
N TRP A 502 -14.56 8.80 12.46
CA TRP A 502 -15.41 9.99 12.47
C TRP A 502 -15.26 10.83 11.20
N MET A 503 -14.07 10.79 10.60
CA MET A 503 -13.81 11.48 9.34
C MET A 503 -14.45 10.77 8.16
N LEU A 504 -14.40 9.41 8.14
CA LEU A 504 -15.07 8.59 7.12
C LEU A 504 -16.58 8.88 7.09
N LYS A 505 -17.19 8.99 8.24
CA LYS A 505 -18.62 9.32 8.38
C LYS A 505 -19.03 10.72 7.89
N LEU A 506 -18.08 11.61 7.66
CA LEU A 506 -18.34 12.94 7.08
C LEU A 506 -18.41 12.93 5.54
N LEU A 507 -18.09 11.79 4.92
CA LEU A 507 -18.18 11.65 3.47
C LEU A 507 -19.62 11.65 2.98
N PRO A 508 -19.86 12.10 1.75
CA PRO A 508 -21.12 11.90 1.07
C PRO A 508 -21.47 10.40 0.94
N GLU A 509 -22.76 10.08 0.90
CA GLU A 509 -23.23 8.70 0.78
C GLU A 509 -22.83 8.04 -0.55
N ASP A 510 -22.72 8.82 -1.59
CA ASP A 510 -22.30 8.41 -2.92
C ASP A 510 -20.78 8.20 -3.06
N SER A 511 -20.00 8.52 -2.04
CA SER A 511 -18.55 8.28 -2.06
C SER A 511 -18.15 6.81 -2.06
N GLY A 512 -19.04 5.91 -1.62
CA GLY A 512 -18.74 4.50 -1.42
C GLY A 512 -17.87 4.17 -0.20
N TYR A 513 -17.38 5.18 0.53
CA TYR A 513 -16.42 5.01 1.64
C TYR A 513 -16.94 5.44 3.01
N LYS A 514 -18.17 5.93 3.08
CA LYS A 514 -18.78 6.41 4.31
C LYS A 514 -18.86 5.33 5.39
N ASP A 515 -19.06 4.08 4.97
CA ASP A 515 -19.14 2.91 5.83
C ASP A 515 -17.77 2.22 6.03
N GLY A 516 -16.73 2.77 5.46
CA GLY A 516 -15.37 2.27 5.63
C GLY A 516 -14.82 2.50 7.04
N THR A 517 -13.77 1.79 7.37
CA THR A 517 -13.00 1.97 8.61
C THR A 517 -11.51 2.05 8.32
N ALA A 518 -10.78 2.81 9.14
CA ALA A 518 -9.33 2.90 9.01
C ALA A 518 -8.73 3.14 10.40
N ASN A 519 -8.34 2.07 11.06
CA ASN A 519 -7.88 2.10 12.42
C ASN A 519 -6.59 1.34 12.61
N PHE A 520 -5.73 1.84 13.45
CA PHE A 520 -4.63 1.06 13.99
C PHE A 520 -4.47 1.29 15.50
N TYR A 521 -3.84 0.34 16.14
CA TYR A 521 -3.28 0.52 17.46
C TYR A 521 -1.94 -0.18 17.57
N ASP A 522 -1.06 0.36 18.37
CA ASP A 522 0.18 -0.28 18.77
C ASP A 522 0.43 -0.20 20.28
N PHE A 523 1.13 -1.21 20.77
CA PHE A 523 1.60 -1.29 22.15
C PHE A 523 3.05 -1.71 22.15
N GLY A 524 3.84 -1.06 23.01
CA GLY A 524 5.22 -1.42 23.23
C GLY A 524 5.59 -1.42 24.70
N GLY A 525 6.57 -2.22 25.06
CA GLY A 525 7.11 -2.25 26.39
C GLY A 525 8.59 -2.57 26.41
N VAL A 526 9.32 -1.98 27.36
CA VAL A 526 10.74 -2.26 27.60
C VAL A 526 10.97 -2.45 29.09
N LEU A 527 11.35 -3.65 29.47
CA LEU A 527 11.82 -3.95 30.81
C LEU A 527 13.35 -3.86 30.80
N THR A 528 13.90 -2.98 31.63
CA THR A 528 15.36 -2.83 31.79
C THR A 528 15.77 -3.22 33.19
N TRP A 529 16.63 -4.22 33.26
CA TRP A 529 17.20 -4.70 34.51
C TRP A 529 18.73 -4.50 34.54
N LYS A 530 19.21 -3.80 35.56
CA LYS A 530 20.61 -3.53 35.83
C LYS A 530 20.95 -4.11 37.21
N PRO A 531 21.28 -5.41 37.33
CA PRO A 531 21.64 -6.00 38.62
C PRO A 531 22.87 -5.35 39.23
N ASN A 532 23.77 -4.87 38.38
CA ASN A 532 24.96 -4.11 38.74
C ASN A 532 25.45 -3.27 37.54
N ASN A 533 26.56 -2.57 37.70
CA ASN A 533 27.13 -1.71 36.66
C ASN A 533 27.75 -2.48 35.47
N MET A 534 27.95 -3.79 35.60
CA MET A 534 28.58 -4.63 34.57
C MET A 534 27.56 -5.31 33.67
N HIS A 535 26.36 -5.53 34.17
CA HIS A 535 25.31 -6.29 33.45
C HIS A 535 24.06 -5.44 33.23
N ARG A 536 23.52 -5.53 32.05
CA ARG A 536 22.23 -4.94 31.71
C ARG A 536 21.46 -5.91 30.83
N LEU A 537 20.24 -6.23 31.24
CA LEU A 537 19.26 -6.97 30.43
C LEU A 537 18.14 -6.02 30.04
N LYS A 538 17.83 -5.97 28.73
CA LYS A 538 16.64 -5.33 28.16
C LYS A 538 15.76 -6.41 27.55
N ILE A 539 14.48 -6.41 27.90
CA ILE A 539 13.46 -7.21 27.22
C ILE A 539 12.50 -6.23 26.58
N HIS A 540 12.31 -6.38 25.30
CA HIS A 540 11.44 -5.53 24.49
C HIS A 540 10.30 -6.36 23.92
N GLY A 541 9.08 -5.82 23.96
CA GLY A 541 7.91 -6.33 23.29
C GLY A 541 7.24 -5.23 22.47
N TYR A 542 6.78 -5.57 21.27
CA TYR A 542 6.03 -4.68 20.41
C TYR A 542 4.95 -5.46 19.67
N TRP A 543 3.76 -4.89 19.61
CA TRP A 543 2.63 -5.42 18.89
C TRP A 543 1.86 -4.29 18.24
N SER A 544 1.58 -4.43 16.96
CA SER A 544 0.73 -3.52 16.21
C SER A 544 -0.33 -4.28 15.44
N ASN A 545 -1.47 -3.64 15.24
CA ASN A 545 -2.54 -4.15 14.41
C ASN A 545 -3.17 -3.01 13.63
N ASP A 546 -3.23 -3.17 12.33
CA ASP A 546 -3.89 -2.27 11.38
C ASP A 546 -5.10 -2.97 10.80
N LYS A 547 -6.22 -2.28 10.76
CA LYS A 547 -7.45 -2.72 10.10
C LYS A 547 -8.05 -1.59 9.30
N PHE A 548 -8.43 -1.89 8.10
CA PHE A 548 -9.14 -0.96 7.23
C PHE A 548 -10.10 -1.71 6.33
N SER A 549 -11.20 -1.06 6.01
CA SER A 549 -12.18 -1.52 5.04
C SER A 549 -12.62 -0.34 4.19
N PHE A 550 -12.89 -0.58 2.94
CA PHE A 550 -13.42 0.42 2.02
C PHE A 550 -14.95 0.41 2.06
N SER A 551 -15.52 -0.75 2.29
CA SER A 551 -16.96 -0.97 2.35
C SER A 551 -17.27 -1.96 3.49
N SER A 552 -18.55 -2.22 3.73
CA SER A 552 -18.97 -3.26 4.68
C SER A 552 -18.66 -4.69 4.23
N LYS A 553 -18.15 -4.86 3.00
CA LYS A 553 -17.94 -6.16 2.36
C LYS A 553 -16.49 -6.60 2.26
N ASP A 554 -15.56 -5.72 2.52
CA ASP A 554 -14.12 -5.98 2.44
C ASP A 554 -13.45 -5.65 3.78
N ASN A 555 -12.43 -6.40 4.13
CA ASN A 555 -11.68 -6.20 5.36
C ASN A 555 -10.21 -6.54 5.13
N TYR A 556 -9.35 -5.60 5.44
CA TYR A 556 -7.91 -5.72 5.29
C TYR A 556 -7.23 -5.53 6.63
N GLY A 557 -6.17 -6.25 6.85
CA GLY A 557 -5.38 -6.03 8.05
C GLY A 557 -3.97 -6.54 7.92
N TYR A 558 -3.10 -5.95 8.73
CA TYR A 558 -1.74 -6.45 8.93
C TYR A 558 -1.27 -6.16 10.35
N GLN A 559 -0.35 -6.98 10.80
CA GLN A 559 0.19 -6.85 12.14
C GLN A 559 1.69 -7.15 12.18
N ASN A 560 2.36 -6.50 13.12
CA ASN A 560 3.72 -6.82 13.51
C ASN A 560 3.74 -7.26 14.97
N ARG A 561 4.49 -8.30 15.29
CA ARG A 561 4.77 -8.74 16.65
C ARG A 561 6.27 -8.99 16.76
N ASN A 562 6.91 -8.28 17.67
CA ASN A 562 8.34 -8.45 17.94
C ASN A 562 8.53 -8.65 19.43
N ILE A 563 9.32 -9.64 19.78
CA ILE A 563 9.84 -9.81 21.15
C ILE A 563 11.32 -10.04 21.07
N SER A 564 12.10 -9.31 21.85
CA SER A 564 13.55 -9.48 21.89
C SER A 564 14.13 -9.28 23.27
N ALA A 565 15.25 -9.91 23.52
CA ALA A 565 16.05 -9.74 24.70
C ALA A 565 17.49 -9.39 24.31
N GLU A 566 18.06 -8.40 24.97
CA GLU A 566 19.45 -7.99 24.83
C GLU A 566 20.12 -8.04 26.20
N TRP A 567 21.11 -8.90 26.35
CA TRP A 567 21.97 -8.96 27.51
C TRP A 567 23.33 -8.40 27.18
N ARG A 568 23.65 -7.22 27.73
CA ARG A 568 24.96 -6.62 27.63
C ARG A 568 25.75 -6.87 28.92
N SER A 569 26.97 -7.36 28.76
CA SER A 569 27.89 -7.67 29.84
C SER A 569 29.25 -7.00 29.59
N ILE A 570 29.71 -6.23 30.54
CA ILE A 570 31.09 -5.70 30.59
C ILE A 570 31.94 -6.77 31.25
N LEU A 571 32.64 -7.54 30.42
CA LEU A 571 33.47 -8.67 30.91
C LEU A 571 34.73 -8.17 31.65
N ASN A 572 35.31 -7.09 31.18
CA ASN A 572 36.41 -6.36 31.80
C ASN A 572 36.50 -4.94 31.19
N GLU A 573 37.46 -4.12 31.60
CA GLU A 573 37.66 -2.75 31.11
C GLU A 573 37.84 -2.63 29.60
N ARG A 574 38.21 -3.73 28.92
CA ARG A 574 38.48 -3.77 27.46
C ARG A 574 37.47 -4.55 26.68
N MET A 575 36.67 -5.39 27.30
CA MET A 575 35.74 -6.29 26.61
C MET A 575 34.30 -6.08 27.04
N THR A 576 33.44 -5.92 26.07
CA THR A 576 31.97 -5.92 26.23
C THR A 576 31.37 -6.96 25.31
N ALA A 577 30.58 -7.87 25.86
CA ALA A 577 29.77 -8.82 25.11
C ALA A 577 28.30 -8.39 25.14
N THR A 578 27.64 -8.56 24.01
CA THR A 578 26.20 -8.35 23.86
C THR A 578 25.60 -9.59 23.21
N LEU A 579 24.74 -10.27 23.96
CA LEU A 579 23.92 -11.38 23.44
C LEU A 579 22.50 -10.87 23.21
N SER A 580 22.00 -11.04 22.01
CA SER A 580 20.66 -10.64 21.65
C SER A 580 19.95 -11.78 20.96
N ALA A 581 18.65 -11.94 21.22
CA ALA A 581 17.80 -12.93 20.53
C ALA A 581 16.37 -12.42 20.47
N GLY A 582 15.61 -12.89 19.51
CA GLY A 582 14.22 -12.46 19.37
C GLY A 582 13.44 -13.26 18.36
N LEU A 583 12.14 -12.98 18.38
CA LEU A 583 11.12 -13.53 17.49
C LEU A 583 10.41 -12.35 16.82
N ASP A 584 10.34 -12.35 15.51
CA ASP A 584 9.65 -11.37 14.72
C ASP A 584 8.57 -12.08 13.90
N HIS A 585 7.38 -11.52 13.90
CA HIS A 585 6.24 -12.02 13.14
C HIS A 585 5.58 -10.86 12.41
N TYR A 586 5.28 -11.07 11.14
CA TYR A 586 4.51 -10.18 10.29
C TYR A 586 3.48 -10.99 9.55
N ASP A 587 2.24 -10.57 9.57
CA ASP A 587 1.17 -11.14 8.75
C ASP A 587 0.27 -10.06 8.14
N TYR A 588 -0.31 -10.43 7.00
CA TYR A 588 -1.29 -9.65 6.27
C TYR A 588 -2.46 -10.54 5.87
N PHE A 589 -3.65 -9.99 5.88
CA PHE A 589 -4.84 -10.62 5.31
C PHE A 589 -5.73 -9.62 4.56
N ASN A 590 -6.44 -10.16 3.59
CA ASN A 590 -7.54 -9.51 2.89
C ASN A 590 -8.73 -10.47 2.87
N GLU A 591 -9.87 -10.03 3.38
CA GLU A 591 -11.15 -10.75 3.37
C GLU A 591 -12.12 -10.02 2.44
N ASP A 592 -12.65 -10.75 1.48
CA ASP A 592 -13.71 -10.27 0.57
C ASP A 592 -15.02 -11.02 0.87
N TRP A 593 -16.02 -10.28 1.32
CA TRP A 593 -17.37 -10.76 1.63
C TRP A 593 -18.41 -10.31 0.60
N GLY A 594 -17.97 -9.76 -0.52
CA GLY A 594 -18.83 -9.12 -1.50
C GLY A 594 -19.91 -10.01 -2.04
N THR A 595 -19.55 -11.21 -2.45
CA THR A 595 -20.46 -12.24 -2.96
C THR A 595 -20.29 -13.49 -2.11
N PRO A 596 -21.32 -14.00 -1.43
CA PRO A 596 -21.21 -15.14 -0.52
C PRO A 596 -20.56 -16.38 -1.16
N SER A 597 -20.90 -16.71 -2.41
CA SER A 597 -20.33 -17.86 -3.14
C SER A 597 -18.86 -17.66 -3.53
N MET A 598 -18.35 -16.41 -3.53
CA MET A 598 -16.99 -16.06 -3.89
C MET A 598 -16.21 -15.49 -2.71
N ALA A 599 -16.81 -15.51 -1.51
CA ALA A 599 -16.18 -14.95 -0.34
C ALA A 599 -14.88 -15.69 0.00
N ALA A 600 -13.79 -14.95 0.09
CA ALA A 600 -12.47 -15.53 0.25
C ALA A 600 -11.54 -14.67 1.10
N LYS A 601 -10.59 -15.34 1.71
CA LYS A 601 -9.50 -14.72 2.46
C LYS A 601 -8.16 -15.04 1.79
N LEU A 602 -7.44 -13.99 1.45
CA LEU A 602 -6.04 -14.07 1.08
C LEU A 602 -5.18 -13.71 2.29
N SER A 603 -4.18 -14.49 2.58
CA SER A 603 -3.24 -14.18 3.68
C SER A 603 -1.82 -14.60 3.33
N PHE A 604 -0.85 -13.94 3.94
CA PHE A 604 0.54 -14.36 3.96
C PHE A 604 1.21 -13.94 5.28
N GLY A 605 2.36 -14.56 5.58
CA GLY A 605 3.05 -14.26 6.82
C GLY A 605 4.53 -14.64 6.81
N ILE A 606 5.27 -14.02 7.71
CA ILE A 606 6.70 -14.24 7.94
C ILE A 606 6.93 -14.43 9.42
N ASP A 607 7.54 -15.57 9.81
CA ASP A 607 8.09 -15.78 11.12
C ASP A 607 9.61 -15.79 11.03
N GLN A 608 10.26 -15.07 11.92
CA GLN A 608 11.71 -15.03 12.01
C GLN A 608 12.16 -15.23 13.45
N LEU A 609 12.99 -16.26 13.68
CA LEU A 609 13.73 -16.45 14.92
C LEU A 609 15.19 -16.05 14.69
N TRP A 610 15.73 -15.20 15.54
CA TRP A 610 17.10 -14.76 15.37
C TRP A 610 17.88 -14.71 16.69
N GLY A 611 19.20 -14.87 16.57
CA GLY A 611 20.14 -14.75 17.66
C GLY A 611 21.46 -14.15 17.19
N LYS A 612 22.10 -13.36 18.06
CA LYS A 612 23.33 -12.64 17.76
C LYS A 612 24.20 -12.52 19.00
N LEU A 613 25.47 -12.89 18.87
CA LEU A 613 26.50 -12.61 19.84
C LEU A 613 27.48 -11.61 19.22
N HIS A 614 27.67 -10.48 19.86
CA HIS A 614 28.59 -9.42 19.44
C HIS A 614 29.56 -9.11 20.57
N ILE A 615 30.85 -9.14 20.28
CA ILE A 615 31.91 -8.82 21.23
C ILE A 615 32.71 -7.65 20.72
N ARG A 616 32.78 -6.59 21.52
CA ARG A 616 33.64 -5.44 21.29
C ARG A 616 34.84 -5.53 22.21
N HIS A 617 36.03 -5.66 21.65
CA HIS A 617 37.29 -5.82 22.37
C HIS A 617 38.24 -4.66 22.04
N ARG A 618 38.52 -3.80 23.01
CA ARG A 618 39.50 -2.73 22.89
C ARG A 618 40.88 -3.31 23.20
N LEU A 619 41.62 -3.60 22.15
CA LEU A 619 43.00 -4.14 22.31
C LEU A 619 43.92 -3.08 22.89
N THR A 620 43.84 -1.86 22.37
CA THR A 620 44.54 -0.66 22.85
C THR A 620 43.62 0.56 22.72
N GLU A 621 44.06 1.74 23.14
CA GLU A 621 43.30 2.98 22.96
C GLU A 621 43.10 3.34 21.44
N LYS A 622 43.93 2.78 20.56
CA LYS A 622 43.91 3.03 19.11
C LYS A 622 43.34 1.85 18.29
N GLN A 623 43.08 0.73 18.94
CA GLN A 623 42.73 -0.52 18.26
C GLN A 623 41.49 -1.15 18.93
N VAL A 624 40.46 -1.39 18.13
CA VAL A 624 39.24 -2.08 18.55
C VAL A 624 38.95 -3.22 17.60
N LEU A 625 38.66 -4.38 18.14
CA LEU A 625 38.26 -5.56 17.43
C LEU A 625 36.76 -5.82 17.77
N ASN A 626 35.92 -5.85 16.75
CA ASN A 626 34.52 -6.25 16.84
C ASN A 626 34.39 -7.61 16.17
N TYR A 627 33.78 -8.59 16.84
CA TYR A 627 33.59 -9.92 16.24
C TYR A 627 32.36 -10.59 16.85
N GLY A 628 31.83 -11.56 16.10
CA GLY A 628 30.65 -12.24 16.60
C GLY A 628 30.03 -13.23 15.61
N LEU A 629 28.87 -13.72 16.01
CA LEU A 629 28.07 -14.71 15.29
C LEU A 629 26.64 -14.20 15.21
N SER A 630 25.95 -14.52 14.11
CA SER A 630 24.51 -14.31 14.00
C SER A 630 23.87 -15.51 13.32
N VAL A 631 22.64 -15.81 13.69
CA VAL A 631 21.80 -16.84 13.10
C VAL A 631 20.38 -16.32 12.95
N GLN A 632 19.75 -16.62 11.81
CA GLN A 632 18.36 -16.26 11.55
C GLN A 632 17.69 -17.45 10.87
N HIS A 633 16.55 -17.86 11.40
CA HIS A 633 15.70 -18.88 10.80
C HIS A 633 14.44 -18.20 10.28
N TYR A 634 14.15 -18.39 9.02
CA TYR A 634 12.97 -17.86 8.33
C TYR A 634 11.94 -18.96 8.11
N ASN A 635 10.67 -18.62 8.26
CA ASN A 635 9.52 -19.42 7.88
C ASN A 635 8.49 -18.50 7.22
N VAL A 636 8.37 -18.59 5.90
CA VAL A 636 7.55 -17.70 5.08
C VAL A 636 6.39 -18.49 4.49
N GLN A 637 5.17 -18.01 4.73
CA GLN A 637 3.97 -18.41 4.00
C GLN A 637 3.71 -17.33 2.94
N ALA A 638 4.10 -17.59 1.71
CA ALA A 638 4.07 -16.60 0.62
C ALA A 638 2.66 -16.30 0.09
N GLY A 639 1.68 -17.16 0.39
CA GLY A 639 0.29 -16.96 0.01
C GLY A 639 -0.60 -18.13 0.43
N GLN A 640 -1.80 -17.79 0.88
CA GLN A 640 -2.86 -18.75 1.20
C GLN A 640 -4.21 -18.10 0.87
N TYR A 641 -5.01 -18.80 0.08
CA TYR A 641 -6.34 -18.38 -0.34
C TYR A 641 -7.36 -19.37 0.18
N GLU A 642 -8.31 -18.92 0.98
CA GLU A 642 -9.26 -19.77 1.71
C GLU A 642 -10.68 -19.27 1.53
N PRO A 643 -11.70 -20.18 1.49
CA PRO A 643 -13.10 -19.79 1.48
C PRO A 643 -13.50 -19.09 2.77
N LEU A 644 -14.43 -18.13 2.70
CA LEU A 644 -15.07 -17.46 3.83
C LEU A 644 -16.57 -17.77 3.85
N GLY A 645 -17.04 -18.22 5.03
CA GLY A 645 -18.45 -18.59 5.20
C GLY A 645 -18.80 -19.94 4.58
N GLU A 646 -20.00 -20.41 4.86
CA GLU A 646 -20.49 -21.74 4.44
C GLU A 646 -20.92 -21.78 2.97
N GLU A 647 -21.26 -20.63 2.38
CA GLU A 647 -21.74 -20.51 1.00
C GLU A 647 -20.63 -20.35 -0.02
N SER A 648 -19.37 -20.20 0.41
CA SER A 648 -18.25 -19.98 -0.49
C SER A 648 -17.91 -21.24 -1.28
N CYS A 649 -17.86 -21.11 -2.60
CA CYS A 649 -17.44 -22.15 -3.53
C CYS A 649 -15.93 -22.10 -3.84
N ILE A 650 -15.19 -21.20 -3.21
CA ILE A 650 -13.75 -21.05 -3.40
C ILE A 650 -13.04 -22.30 -2.87
N LYS A 651 -12.11 -22.79 -3.65
CA LYS A 651 -11.21 -23.88 -3.21
C LYS A 651 -10.01 -23.28 -2.51
N THR A 652 -9.64 -23.90 -1.40
CA THR A 652 -8.39 -23.54 -0.72
C THR A 652 -7.20 -23.74 -1.65
N ASP A 653 -6.41 -22.71 -1.81
CA ASP A 653 -5.13 -22.73 -2.49
C ASP A 653 -4.03 -22.20 -1.57
N GLN A 654 -2.89 -22.87 -1.53
CA GLN A 654 -1.80 -22.50 -0.62
C GLN A 654 -0.46 -22.68 -1.29
N LEU A 655 0.33 -21.64 -1.35
CA LEU A 655 1.73 -21.74 -1.75
C LEU A 655 2.52 -22.52 -0.70
N GLN A 656 3.50 -23.27 -1.16
CA GLN A 656 4.37 -24.03 -0.28
C GLN A 656 5.11 -23.12 0.70
N ARG A 657 5.22 -23.55 1.96
CA ARG A 657 5.98 -22.81 2.98
C ARG A 657 7.47 -22.84 2.66
N GLU A 658 8.10 -21.70 2.77
CA GLU A 658 9.52 -21.53 2.54
C GLU A 658 10.27 -21.39 3.86
N LYS A 659 11.29 -22.22 4.05
CA LYS A 659 12.15 -22.18 5.24
C LYS A 659 13.58 -21.95 4.84
N ALA A 660 14.31 -21.18 5.63
CA ALA A 660 15.73 -20.99 5.43
C ALA A 660 16.45 -20.74 6.75
N LEU A 661 17.74 -21.04 6.76
CA LEU A 661 18.65 -20.74 7.84
C LEU A 661 19.81 -19.89 7.30
N GLU A 662 19.89 -18.66 7.74
CA GLU A 662 21.04 -17.77 7.51
C GLU A 662 21.92 -17.76 8.75
N SER A 663 23.19 -18.09 8.59
CA SER A 663 24.18 -18.09 9.64
C SER A 663 25.39 -17.26 9.21
N ALA A 664 25.94 -16.45 10.09
CA ALA A 664 27.12 -15.68 9.74
C ALA A 664 28.11 -15.54 10.91
N ALA A 665 29.38 -15.54 10.56
CA ALA A 665 30.46 -15.13 11.44
C ALA A 665 31.09 -13.86 10.88
N TYR A 666 31.50 -12.96 11.78
CA TYR A 666 32.07 -11.68 11.35
C TYR A 666 33.16 -11.19 12.29
N ILE A 667 34.09 -10.44 11.71
CA ILE A 667 35.21 -9.79 12.40
C ILE A 667 35.47 -8.42 11.73
N ASP A 668 35.70 -7.40 12.53
CA ASP A 668 36.07 -6.05 12.07
C ASP A 668 37.17 -5.48 12.96
N TYR A 669 38.19 -4.93 12.34
CA TYR A 669 39.34 -4.33 13.03
C TYR A 669 39.39 -2.84 12.73
N GLU A 670 39.10 -2.03 13.75
CA GLU A 670 39.22 -0.57 13.74
C GLU A 670 40.59 -0.17 14.25
N TRP A 671 41.33 0.60 13.48
CA TRP A 671 42.68 1.04 13.85
C TRP A 671 42.92 2.52 13.56
N SER A 672 43.24 3.30 14.57
CA SER A 672 43.77 4.65 14.47
C SER A 672 45.27 4.61 14.25
N LEU A 673 45.67 4.45 12.98
CA LEU A 673 47.07 4.32 12.57
C LEU A 673 47.91 5.52 13.02
N THR A 674 47.34 6.71 12.84
CA THR A 674 47.95 7.97 13.30
C THR A 674 46.82 8.84 13.91
N GLU A 675 47.16 9.99 14.44
CA GLU A 675 46.13 10.98 14.86
C GLU A 675 45.24 11.47 13.72
N LYS A 676 45.74 11.40 12.49
CA LYS A 676 45.06 11.84 11.27
C LYS A 676 44.35 10.72 10.50
N LEU A 677 44.89 9.50 10.54
CA LEU A 677 44.40 8.37 9.74
C LEU A 677 43.83 7.28 10.63
N SER A 678 42.55 7.01 10.43
CA SER A 678 41.86 5.86 11.04
C SER A 678 41.28 5.00 9.92
N VAL A 679 41.38 3.69 10.06
CA VAL A 679 40.86 2.71 9.10
C VAL A 679 40.07 1.62 9.85
N SER A 680 39.11 1.03 9.16
CA SER A 680 38.41 -0.19 9.59
C SER A 680 38.40 -1.18 8.43
N ALA A 681 38.68 -2.44 8.75
CA ALA A 681 38.59 -3.53 7.80
C ALA A 681 37.82 -4.68 8.43
N GLY A 682 36.76 -5.09 7.79
CA GLY A 682 35.85 -6.11 8.27
C GLY A 682 35.56 -7.18 7.21
N LEU A 683 35.30 -8.39 7.72
CA LEU A 683 34.86 -9.54 6.95
C LEU A 683 33.64 -10.15 7.65
N ARG A 684 32.58 -10.36 6.90
CA ARG A 684 31.43 -11.18 7.29
C ARG A 684 31.35 -12.36 6.32
N TYR A 685 31.25 -13.55 6.82
CA TYR A 685 31.01 -14.73 6.02
C TYR A 685 29.64 -15.28 6.37
N SER A 686 28.71 -15.21 5.43
CA SER A 686 27.34 -15.71 5.61
C SER A 686 27.12 -16.98 4.80
N LEU A 687 26.35 -17.89 5.40
CA LEU A 687 25.85 -19.13 4.83
C LEU A 687 24.33 -19.04 4.82
N PHE A 688 23.73 -19.15 3.67
CA PHE A 688 22.29 -19.24 3.55
C PHE A 688 21.89 -20.61 3.03
N ASN A 689 21.07 -21.33 3.78
CA ASN A 689 20.56 -22.64 3.44
C ASN A 689 19.06 -22.57 3.24
N ALA A 690 18.59 -22.76 2.00
CA ALA A 690 17.20 -23.02 1.71
C ALA A 690 16.84 -24.43 2.17
N LEU A 691 15.75 -24.57 2.94
CA LEU A 691 15.39 -25.80 3.65
C LEU A 691 14.06 -26.38 3.15
N GLY A 692 13.98 -27.71 3.18
CA GLY A 692 12.74 -28.47 3.02
C GLY A 692 11.99 -28.69 4.37
N PRO A 693 10.90 -29.47 4.39
CA PRO A 693 10.38 -30.21 3.24
C PRO A 693 9.59 -29.33 2.28
N ARG A 694 9.84 -29.45 0.98
CA ARG A 694 9.02 -28.86 -0.09
C ARG A 694 9.34 -29.49 -1.46
N ASP A 695 8.44 -29.30 -2.41
CA ASP A 695 8.67 -29.66 -3.79
C ASP A 695 9.48 -28.58 -4.50
N VAL A 696 10.45 -28.99 -5.29
CA VAL A 696 11.37 -28.12 -6.01
C VAL A 696 11.35 -28.46 -7.49
N ASN A 697 11.11 -27.47 -8.32
CA ASN A 697 11.14 -27.61 -9.77
C ASN A 697 12.58 -27.55 -10.28
N ILE A 698 12.92 -28.47 -11.17
CA ILE A 698 14.23 -28.55 -11.82
C ILE A 698 14.03 -28.31 -13.31
N TYR A 699 14.70 -27.30 -13.83
CA TYR A 699 14.60 -26.85 -15.22
C TYR A 699 15.89 -27.19 -15.97
N ALA A 700 15.86 -27.13 -17.31
CA ALA A 700 17.05 -27.31 -18.12
C ALA A 700 18.09 -26.19 -17.84
N ASP A 701 19.37 -26.59 -17.76
CA ASP A 701 20.43 -25.67 -17.24
C ASP A 701 20.72 -24.47 -18.13
N ASP A 702 20.55 -24.57 -19.45
CA ASP A 702 20.93 -23.54 -20.41
C ASP A 702 19.81 -22.53 -20.76
N GLU A 703 18.63 -22.71 -20.17
CA GLU A 703 17.46 -21.88 -20.43
C GLU A 703 16.95 -21.20 -19.15
N LEU A 704 16.19 -20.15 -19.32
CA LEU A 704 15.42 -19.59 -18.19
C LEU A 704 14.24 -20.51 -17.85
N PRO A 705 13.87 -20.63 -16.57
CA PRO A 705 12.73 -21.42 -16.15
C PRO A 705 11.46 -21.08 -16.94
N SER A 706 10.82 -22.10 -17.47
CA SER A 706 9.55 -22.02 -18.21
C SER A 706 8.79 -23.33 -18.06
N GLU A 707 7.49 -23.33 -18.28
CA GLU A 707 6.71 -24.56 -18.27
C GLU A 707 7.21 -25.60 -19.32
N GLY A 708 7.76 -25.11 -20.43
CA GLY A 708 8.24 -25.95 -21.53
C GLY A 708 9.56 -26.67 -21.26
N ASN A 709 10.37 -26.20 -20.32
CA ASN A 709 11.66 -26.80 -20.00
C ASN A 709 11.77 -27.37 -18.58
N LEU A 710 10.62 -27.55 -17.90
CA LEU A 710 10.55 -28.25 -16.63
C LEU A 710 10.90 -29.73 -16.83
N LEU A 711 12.00 -30.19 -16.21
CA LEU A 711 12.46 -31.55 -16.31
C LEU A 711 11.77 -32.48 -15.30
N GLU A 712 11.73 -32.06 -14.04
CA GLU A 712 11.08 -32.79 -12.95
C GLU A 712 10.72 -31.88 -11.78
N THR A 713 9.75 -32.30 -10.97
CA THR A 713 9.49 -31.72 -9.64
C THR A 713 9.90 -32.76 -8.59
N ARG A 714 10.85 -32.38 -7.71
CA ARG A 714 11.43 -33.29 -6.72
C ARG A 714 11.12 -32.84 -5.31
N HIS A 715 10.67 -33.77 -4.47
CA HIS A 715 10.45 -33.52 -3.05
C HIS A 715 11.75 -33.56 -2.27
N GLU A 716 12.15 -32.41 -1.70
CA GLU A 716 13.38 -32.27 -0.92
C GLU A 716 13.06 -32.06 0.57
N THR A 717 13.70 -32.81 1.45
CA THR A 717 13.41 -32.81 2.90
C THR A 717 14.52 -32.20 3.74
N GLY A 718 15.67 -31.94 3.18
CA GLY A 718 16.85 -31.41 3.88
C GLY A 718 17.25 -30.03 3.41
N VAL A 719 18.56 -29.81 3.21
CA VAL A 719 19.09 -28.61 2.61
C VAL A 719 18.94 -28.68 1.10
N ILE A 720 18.14 -27.80 0.53
CA ILE A 720 17.87 -27.73 -0.91
C ILE A 720 19.03 -27.06 -1.63
N LYS A 721 19.46 -25.91 -1.14
CA LYS A 721 20.54 -25.11 -1.72
C LYS A 721 21.29 -24.35 -0.65
N THR A 722 22.62 -24.34 -0.77
CA THR A 722 23.49 -23.51 0.09
C THR A 722 24.13 -22.42 -0.75
N TYR A 723 24.09 -21.20 -0.25
CA TYR A 723 24.80 -20.04 -0.80
C TYR A 723 25.85 -19.56 0.18
N HIS A 724 27.05 -19.32 -0.33
CA HIS A 724 28.23 -18.83 0.40
C HIS A 724 28.46 -17.36 0.04
N ALA A 725 28.55 -16.49 1.02
CA ALA A 725 28.68 -15.06 0.78
C ALA A 725 29.78 -14.44 1.68
N PRO A 726 31.02 -14.35 1.19
CA PRO A 726 32.00 -13.48 1.80
C PRO A 726 31.68 -12.01 1.53
N GLU A 727 31.56 -11.24 2.58
CA GLU A 727 31.24 -9.81 2.52
C GLU A 727 32.33 -8.97 3.16
N PHE A 728 32.89 -8.02 2.39
CA PHE A 728 33.96 -7.15 2.79
C PHE A 728 33.42 -5.78 3.21
N ARG A 729 33.98 -5.20 4.25
CA ARG A 729 33.70 -3.86 4.75
C ARG A 729 35.00 -3.11 4.95
N LEU A 730 35.18 -2.01 4.24
CA LEU A 730 36.37 -1.16 4.39
C LEU A 730 35.92 0.28 4.62
N SER A 731 36.51 0.94 5.60
CA SER A 731 36.27 2.35 5.86
C SER A 731 37.58 3.03 6.22
N ALA A 732 37.76 4.24 5.73
CA ALA A 732 38.94 5.07 6.03
C ALA A 732 38.52 6.51 6.29
N ARG A 733 39.15 7.15 7.27
CA ARG A 733 39.04 8.58 7.55
C ARG A 733 40.41 9.20 7.63
N TYR A 734 40.61 10.30 6.90
CA TYR A 734 41.84 11.11 6.97
C TYR A 734 41.52 12.53 7.41
N ALA A 735 41.98 12.96 8.55
CA ALA A 735 41.83 14.31 9.07
C ALA A 735 42.84 15.26 8.41
N LEU A 736 42.42 16.05 7.46
CA LEU A 736 43.22 17.09 6.82
C LEU A 736 43.56 18.22 7.82
N LYS A 737 42.52 18.61 8.59
CA LYS A 737 42.58 19.59 9.68
C LYS A 737 41.67 19.09 10.82
N GLU A 738 41.72 19.69 11.97
CA GLU A 738 40.83 19.36 13.10
C GLU A 738 39.33 19.49 12.74
N ASN A 739 39.00 20.37 11.81
CA ASN A 739 37.67 20.68 11.37
C ASN A 739 37.38 20.23 9.92
N LEU A 740 38.26 19.44 9.30
CA LEU A 740 38.13 18.98 7.93
C LEU A 740 38.64 17.54 7.79
N SER A 741 37.80 16.63 7.29
CA SER A 741 38.19 15.24 7.02
C SER A 741 37.72 14.74 5.67
N LEU A 742 38.53 13.84 5.10
CA LEU A 742 38.16 13.00 3.98
C LEU A 742 37.77 11.62 4.51
N LYS A 743 36.75 11.01 3.90
CA LYS A 743 36.33 9.65 4.22
C LYS A 743 36.11 8.86 2.94
N ALA A 744 36.32 7.55 3.04
CA ALA A 744 36.02 6.61 1.99
C ALA A 744 35.47 5.32 2.61
N GLY A 745 34.61 4.64 1.86
CA GLY A 745 34.02 3.37 2.25
C GLY A 745 33.79 2.45 1.07
N PHE A 746 33.98 1.15 1.30
CA PHE A 746 33.66 0.09 0.35
C PHE A 746 32.97 -1.04 1.10
N ASN A 747 31.91 -1.59 0.54
CA ASN A 747 31.22 -2.76 1.09
C ASN A 747 30.62 -3.64 0.01
N THR A 748 30.64 -4.95 0.29
CA THR A 748 29.90 -5.96 -0.48
C THR A 748 28.83 -6.58 0.41
N MET A 749 27.68 -6.91 -0.17
CA MET A 749 26.51 -7.39 0.60
C MET A 749 25.69 -8.36 -0.24
N HIS A 750 24.93 -9.24 0.46
CA HIS A 750 23.99 -10.17 -0.15
C HIS A 750 22.60 -10.02 0.48
N GLN A 751 21.57 -10.34 -0.31
CA GLN A 751 20.18 -10.34 0.14
C GLN A 751 19.52 -11.65 -0.22
N TYR A 752 18.84 -12.29 0.75
CA TYR A 752 18.28 -13.63 0.63
C TYR A 752 16.76 -13.68 0.72
N ILE A 753 16.12 -12.60 1.10
CA ILE A 753 14.67 -12.46 1.14
C ILE A 753 14.27 -11.23 0.32
N HIS A 754 13.31 -11.41 -0.59
CA HIS A 754 12.95 -10.46 -1.62
C HIS A 754 11.48 -10.12 -1.54
N LYS A 755 11.14 -8.86 -1.81
CA LYS A 755 9.75 -8.46 -2.00
C LYS A 755 9.26 -8.89 -3.37
N VAL A 756 8.11 -9.56 -3.42
CA VAL A 756 7.44 -9.95 -4.65
C VAL A 756 6.41 -8.86 -4.99
N SER A 757 6.78 -7.97 -5.87
CA SER A 757 5.94 -6.88 -6.32
C SER A 757 6.45 -6.36 -7.66
N ASN A 758 5.53 -6.04 -8.56
CA ASN A 758 5.86 -5.39 -9.83
C ASN A 758 5.72 -3.87 -9.75
N THR A 759 5.63 -3.32 -8.54
CA THR A 759 5.57 -1.88 -8.29
C THR A 759 6.69 -1.42 -7.39
N SER A 760 7.13 -0.19 -7.58
CA SER A 760 8.11 0.46 -6.70
C SER A 760 7.54 0.85 -5.34
N ILE A 761 6.22 0.93 -5.24
CA ILE A 761 5.50 1.32 -4.03
C ILE A 761 5.46 0.12 -3.10
N MET A 762 6.03 0.27 -1.91
CA MET A 762 5.93 -0.75 -0.88
C MET A 762 4.55 -0.69 -0.23
N SER A 763 3.82 -1.79 -0.31
CA SER A 763 2.48 -1.95 0.24
C SER A 763 2.46 -3.08 1.28
N PRO A 764 1.56 -3.04 2.25
CA PRO A 764 1.30 -4.19 3.12
C PRO A 764 0.88 -5.45 2.37
N THR A 765 0.32 -5.28 1.16
CA THR A 765 -0.12 -6.38 0.29
C THR A 765 1.02 -7.09 -0.44
N ASP A 766 2.23 -6.56 -0.41
CA ASP A 766 3.38 -7.19 -1.05
C ASP A 766 3.77 -8.47 -0.31
N THR A 767 3.96 -9.55 -1.03
CA THR A 767 4.43 -10.82 -0.48
C THR A 767 5.96 -10.88 -0.47
N TRP A 768 6.49 -11.89 0.20
CA TRP A 768 7.93 -12.08 0.32
C TRP A 768 8.33 -13.49 -0.11
N LYS A 769 9.50 -13.59 -0.73
CA LYS A 769 10.07 -14.83 -1.27
C LYS A 769 11.51 -14.98 -0.78
N LEU A 770 11.87 -16.20 -0.34
CA LEU A 770 13.24 -16.54 -0.02
C LEU A 770 14.02 -16.96 -1.28
N SER A 771 15.32 -16.72 -1.27
CA SER A 771 16.21 -17.33 -2.27
C SER A 771 16.19 -18.86 -2.14
N ASP A 772 16.21 -19.55 -3.27
CA ASP A 772 16.18 -21.00 -3.35
C ASP A 772 17.01 -21.51 -4.53
N LEU A 773 16.69 -22.69 -5.07
CA LEU A 773 17.41 -23.24 -6.22
C LEU A 773 17.28 -22.35 -7.46
N ASN A 774 16.09 -21.81 -7.71
CA ASN A 774 15.72 -21.09 -8.93
C ASN A 774 15.83 -19.57 -8.79
N ILE A 775 15.67 -19.03 -7.57
CA ILE A 775 15.78 -17.60 -7.28
C ILE A 775 17.06 -17.33 -6.49
N LYS A 776 18.05 -16.77 -7.18
CA LYS A 776 19.36 -16.46 -6.62
C LYS A 776 19.32 -15.28 -5.64
N PRO A 777 20.24 -15.25 -4.63
CA PRO A 777 20.44 -14.07 -3.82
C PRO A 777 20.90 -12.89 -4.66
N GLN A 778 20.34 -11.68 -4.39
CA GLN A 778 20.89 -10.44 -4.95
C GLN A 778 22.27 -10.16 -4.33
N LYS A 779 23.21 -9.67 -5.15
CA LYS A 779 24.58 -9.33 -4.74
C LYS A 779 24.81 -7.86 -5.02
N GLY A 780 25.32 -7.13 -4.05
CA GLY A 780 25.62 -5.72 -4.22
C GLY A 780 27.00 -5.37 -3.72
N TRP A 781 27.65 -4.41 -4.41
CA TRP A 781 28.81 -3.73 -3.88
C TRP A 781 28.66 -2.22 -4.06
N GLN A 782 29.27 -1.48 -3.14
CA GLN A 782 29.22 -0.02 -3.13
C GLN A 782 30.58 0.56 -2.75
N VAL A 783 30.98 1.61 -3.46
CA VAL A 783 32.08 2.49 -3.11
C VAL A 783 31.57 3.90 -2.89
N ALA A 784 32.10 4.59 -1.89
CA ALA A 784 31.72 5.96 -1.62
C ALA A 784 32.91 6.76 -1.08
N ALA A 785 32.96 8.06 -1.38
CA ALA A 785 33.95 8.99 -0.85
C ALA A 785 33.28 10.31 -0.48
N GLY A 786 33.82 11.00 0.51
CA GLY A 786 33.22 12.26 0.97
C GLY A 786 34.17 13.17 1.72
N ILE A 787 33.83 14.44 1.70
CA ILE A 787 34.50 15.50 2.44
C ILE A 787 33.56 16.07 3.49
N TYR A 788 34.04 16.24 4.72
CA TYR A 788 33.28 16.73 5.85
C TYR A 788 34.01 17.87 6.52
N SER A 789 33.31 18.97 6.71
CA SER A 789 33.86 20.18 7.30
C SER A 789 32.93 20.76 8.35
N GLU A 790 33.52 21.35 9.39
CA GLU A 790 32.78 22.18 10.34
C GLU A 790 33.47 23.53 10.51
N THR A 791 32.70 24.58 10.83
CA THR A 791 33.30 25.86 11.16
C THR A 791 34.03 25.79 12.51
N ALA A 792 35.08 26.64 12.72
CA ALA A 792 35.87 26.66 13.95
C ALA A 792 35.00 26.88 15.22
N ASN A 793 33.89 27.60 15.10
CA ASN A 793 32.93 27.80 16.19
C ASN A 793 31.85 26.69 16.29
N LYS A 794 31.96 25.62 15.50
CA LYS A 794 31.06 24.46 15.40
C LYS A 794 29.57 24.85 15.17
N LYS A 795 29.32 26.01 14.56
CA LYS A 795 27.96 26.51 14.26
C LYS A 795 27.40 25.96 12.94
N TYR A 796 28.27 25.63 11.99
CA TYR A 796 27.86 25.09 10.70
C TYR A 796 28.69 23.85 10.36
N GLU A 797 28.03 22.89 9.75
CA GLU A 797 28.60 21.66 9.22
C GLU A 797 28.27 21.56 7.73
N PHE A 798 29.24 21.06 6.95
CA PHE A 798 29.10 20.84 5.53
C PHE A 798 29.58 19.44 5.19
N SER A 799 28.86 18.76 4.34
CA SER A 799 29.31 17.49 3.76
C SER A 799 29.04 17.46 2.26
N ALA A 800 29.96 16.80 1.55
CA ALA A 800 29.79 16.44 0.15
C ALA A 800 30.24 14.98 -0.01
N GLU A 801 29.34 14.16 -0.54
CA GLU A 801 29.56 12.73 -0.71
C GLU A 801 29.29 12.32 -2.16
N VAL A 802 30.06 11.38 -2.68
CA VAL A 802 29.85 10.72 -3.96
C VAL A 802 29.78 9.22 -3.74
N TYR A 803 28.96 8.53 -4.50
CA TYR A 803 28.81 7.08 -4.40
C TYR A 803 28.56 6.43 -5.75
N TYR A 804 28.96 5.17 -5.84
CA TYR A 804 28.60 4.25 -6.91
C TYR A 804 28.24 2.90 -6.29
N LYS A 805 27.13 2.31 -6.74
CA LYS A 805 26.61 1.01 -6.33
C LYS A 805 26.33 0.16 -7.56
N HIS A 806 26.65 -1.12 -7.47
CA HIS A 806 26.32 -2.12 -8.47
C HIS A 806 25.59 -3.30 -7.82
N ILE A 807 24.60 -3.85 -8.54
CA ILE A 807 23.78 -4.97 -8.06
C ILE A 807 23.70 -6.01 -9.17
N ASP A 808 24.07 -7.23 -8.86
CA ASP A 808 23.85 -8.43 -9.67
C ASP A 808 22.68 -9.24 -9.15
N ASP A 809 22.07 -10.04 -10.02
CA ASP A 809 20.91 -10.88 -9.71
C ASP A 809 19.73 -10.07 -9.13
N TYR A 810 19.53 -8.83 -9.61
CA TYR A 810 18.41 -7.99 -9.20
C TYR A 810 17.09 -8.66 -9.60
N LEU A 811 16.17 -8.85 -8.63
CA LEU A 811 14.91 -9.51 -8.87
C LEU A 811 13.96 -8.60 -9.67
N ASN A 812 13.68 -8.99 -10.90
CA ASN A 812 12.77 -8.29 -11.81
C ASN A 812 11.85 -9.29 -12.49
N TYR A 813 10.77 -8.81 -13.07
CA TYR A 813 9.70 -9.67 -13.59
C TYR A 813 9.34 -9.33 -15.03
N ARG A 814 8.82 -10.32 -15.77
CA ARG A 814 8.25 -10.14 -17.11
C ARG A 814 7.06 -9.16 -17.05
N SER A 815 6.73 -8.52 -18.17
CA SER A 815 5.64 -7.53 -18.20
C SER A 815 4.27 -8.11 -17.89
N SER A 816 4.05 -9.39 -18.15
CA SER A 816 2.81 -10.14 -17.91
C SER A 816 2.86 -11.02 -16.66
N ALA A 817 3.86 -10.84 -15.80
CA ALA A 817 4.05 -11.70 -14.62
C ALA A 817 2.84 -11.68 -13.69
N VAL A 818 2.39 -12.86 -13.32
CA VAL A 818 1.41 -13.07 -12.26
C VAL A 818 2.17 -13.31 -10.96
N LEU A 819 2.10 -12.38 -10.02
CA LEU A 819 2.91 -12.44 -8.80
C LEU A 819 2.13 -12.98 -7.59
N LEU A 820 0.81 -12.84 -7.60
CA LEU A 820 -0.04 -13.26 -6.49
C LEU A 820 -0.46 -14.73 -6.70
N MET A 821 -0.30 -15.56 -5.65
CA MET A 821 -0.63 -17.00 -5.68
C MET A 821 0.01 -17.76 -6.85
N ASN A 822 1.20 -17.35 -7.28
CA ASN A 822 1.91 -18.01 -8.36
C ASN A 822 2.77 -19.16 -7.82
N HIS A 823 2.42 -20.39 -8.18
CA HIS A 823 3.16 -21.61 -7.80
C HIS A 823 4.48 -21.78 -8.55
N HIS A 824 4.68 -21.06 -9.66
CA HIS A 824 5.85 -21.10 -10.53
C HIS A 824 6.47 -19.72 -10.74
N LEU A 825 6.59 -18.94 -9.66
CA LEU A 825 7.09 -17.56 -9.70
C LEU A 825 8.44 -17.46 -10.44
N GLU A 826 9.28 -18.49 -10.36
CA GLU A 826 10.58 -18.56 -11.02
C GLU A 826 10.50 -18.46 -12.54
N THR A 827 9.36 -18.81 -13.17
CA THR A 827 9.16 -18.68 -14.61
C THR A 827 8.90 -17.23 -15.05
N ASP A 828 8.48 -16.38 -14.12
CA ASP A 828 8.20 -14.96 -14.36
C ASP A 828 9.38 -14.04 -13.99
N VAL A 829 10.41 -14.57 -13.34
CA VAL A 829 11.61 -13.82 -12.97
C VAL A 829 12.56 -13.69 -14.16
N ILE A 830 13.09 -12.49 -14.35
CA ILE A 830 14.12 -12.22 -15.36
C ILE A 830 15.40 -11.69 -14.70
N PRO A 831 16.57 -12.26 -15.08
CA PRO A 831 17.86 -11.78 -14.60
C PRO A 831 18.10 -10.33 -14.99
N THR A 832 18.40 -9.49 -14.02
CA THR A 832 18.59 -8.06 -14.23
C THR A 832 19.78 -7.58 -13.43
N LYS A 833 20.52 -6.60 -13.94
CA LYS A 833 21.59 -5.90 -13.24
C LYS A 833 21.11 -4.50 -12.84
N GLY A 834 21.60 -4.01 -11.72
CA GLY A 834 21.35 -2.66 -11.25
C GLY A 834 22.61 -1.84 -11.07
N GLN A 835 22.54 -0.54 -11.34
CA GLN A 835 23.58 0.40 -10.97
C GLN A 835 22.97 1.69 -10.44
N ALA A 836 23.63 2.29 -9.44
CA ALA A 836 23.22 3.58 -8.93
C ALA A 836 24.43 4.44 -8.59
N TYR A 837 24.36 5.74 -8.88
CA TYR A 837 25.42 6.69 -8.59
C TYR A 837 24.85 8.06 -8.28
N GLY A 838 25.59 8.85 -7.51
CA GLY A 838 25.10 10.17 -7.14
C GLY A 838 26.07 11.00 -6.34
N ILE A 839 25.64 12.26 -6.15
CA ILE A 839 26.33 13.27 -5.35
C ILE A 839 25.34 13.80 -4.32
N GLU A 840 25.75 13.83 -3.07
CA GLU A 840 24.98 14.36 -1.94
C GLU A 840 25.70 15.57 -1.35
N LEU A 841 25.04 16.71 -1.28
CA LEU A 841 25.54 17.94 -0.65
C LEU A 841 24.63 18.28 0.54
N GLN A 842 25.22 18.64 1.67
CA GLN A 842 24.45 19.10 2.83
C GLN A 842 25.15 20.26 3.55
N ALA A 843 24.35 21.26 3.90
CA ALA A 843 24.74 22.34 4.79
C ALA A 843 23.81 22.33 6.01
N LYS A 844 24.37 22.21 7.22
CA LYS A 844 23.64 22.01 8.47
C LYS A 844 24.02 23.05 9.51
N LYS A 845 23.03 23.62 10.16
CA LYS A 845 23.19 24.53 11.31
C LYS A 845 22.51 23.93 12.53
N PRO A 846 23.25 23.16 13.33
CA PRO A 846 22.66 22.34 14.38
C PRO A 846 22.15 23.08 15.62
N ILE A 847 22.62 24.27 15.88
CA ILE A 847 22.32 25.03 17.12
C ILE A 847 22.00 26.51 16.84
N GLY A 848 21.28 27.14 17.77
CA GLY A 848 20.92 28.55 17.75
C GLY A 848 19.42 28.78 17.51
N ARG A 849 19.01 30.08 17.54
CA ARG A 849 17.60 30.47 17.30
C ARG A 849 17.09 30.00 15.95
N LEU A 850 17.90 30.11 14.92
CA LEU A 850 17.66 29.46 13.62
C LEU A 850 18.54 28.23 13.55
N ASN A 851 17.95 27.06 13.35
CA ASN A 851 18.63 25.78 13.18
C ASN A 851 17.96 24.98 12.07
N GLY A 852 18.67 23.99 11.52
CA GLY A 852 18.17 23.18 10.44
C GLY A 852 19.24 22.81 9.43
N TRP A 853 18.83 22.38 8.23
CA TRP A 853 19.71 22.06 7.11
C TRP A 853 19.05 22.28 5.75
N VAL A 854 19.90 22.33 4.75
CA VAL A 854 19.55 22.24 3.34
C VAL A 854 20.41 21.15 2.73
N SER A 855 19.80 20.30 1.92
CA SER A 855 20.52 19.28 1.16
C SER A 855 20.09 19.28 -0.29
N TYR A 856 21.03 18.88 -1.13
CA TYR A 856 20.82 18.62 -2.55
C TYR A 856 21.39 17.25 -2.88
N THR A 857 20.63 16.45 -3.60
CA THR A 857 21.04 15.15 -4.10
C THR A 857 20.87 15.11 -5.61
N PHE A 858 21.94 14.76 -6.32
CA PHE A 858 21.85 14.26 -7.68
C PHE A 858 22.05 12.75 -7.62
N SER A 859 21.13 11.98 -8.20
CA SER A 859 21.23 10.51 -8.19
C SER A 859 20.63 9.90 -9.45
N ARG A 860 21.23 8.80 -9.90
CA ARG A 860 20.67 7.95 -10.95
C ARG A 860 20.60 6.53 -10.42
N SER A 861 19.54 5.85 -10.76
CA SER A 861 19.31 4.42 -10.49
C SER A 861 18.81 3.77 -11.77
N LEU A 862 19.58 2.85 -12.31
CA LEU A 862 19.38 2.25 -13.61
C LEU A 862 19.34 0.72 -13.50
N LEU A 863 18.54 0.10 -14.35
CA LEU A 863 18.44 -1.35 -14.49
C LEU A 863 18.80 -1.74 -15.93
N ARG A 864 19.32 -2.96 -16.08
CA ARG A 864 19.67 -3.53 -17.39
C ARG A 864 19.38 -5.02 -17.39
N GLN A 865 18.73 -5.47 -18.42
CA GLN A 865 18.47 -6.87 -18.69
C GLN A 865 19.26 -7.26 -19.95
N ASP A 866 20.41 -7.90 -19.77
CA ASP A 866 21.35 -8.28 -20.82
C ASP A 866 21.72 -9.77 -20.80
N ASP A 867 20.82 -10.63 -20.29
CA ASP A 867 21.02 -12.08 -20.26
C ASP A 867 20.76 -12.67 -21.66
N GLU A 868 21.74 -13.35 -22.21
CA GLU A 868 21.69 -13.92 -23.56
C GLU A 868 20.60 -15.00 -23.76
N ARG A 869 20.08 -15.55 -22.66
CA ARG A 869 18.99 -16.53 -22.69
C ARG A 869 17.61 -15.88 -22.93
N VAL A 870 17.53 -14.56 -22.87
CA VAL A 870 16.30 -13.80 -23.14
C VAL A 870 16.26 -13.37 -24.58
N ALA A 871 15.35 -13.94 -25.35
CA ALA A 871 15.26 -13.64 -26.80
C ALA A 871 14.89 -12.19 -27.13
N MET A 872 14.09 -11.54 -26.28
CA MET A 872 13.70 -10.13 -26.39
C MET A 872 13.99 -9.42 -25.06
N PRO A 873 15.19 -8.85 -24.92
CA PRO A 873 15.54 -8.17 -23.70
C PRO A 873 14.76 -6.88 -23.50
N LEU A 874 14.49 -6.53 -22.25
CA LEU A 874 13.84 -5.27 -21.91
C LEU A 874 14.68 -4.08 -22.41
N ASN A 875 14.03 -3.11 -23.07
CA ASN A 875 14.67 -1.92 -23.59
C ASN A 875 15.89 -2.26 -24.47
N ASP A 876 15.77 -3.30 -25.29
CA ASP A 876 16.82 -3.81 -26.20
C ASP A 876 18.15 -4.15 -25.49
N GLY A 877 18.10 -4.43 -24.20
CA GLY A 877 19.29 -4.70 -23.38
C GLY A 877 20.05 -3.48 -22.93
N ASP A 878 19.52 -2.29 -23.14
CA ASP A 878 20.12 -1.04 -22.70
C ASP A 878 19.79 -0.69 -21.25
N TRP A 879 20.54 0.24 -20.66
CA TRP A 879 20.29 0.77 -19.34
C TRP A 879 19.06 1.68 -19.32
N TYR A 880 18.04 1.34 -18.50
CA TYR A 880 16.85 2.14 -18.32
C TYR A 880 16.65 2.54 -16.86
N PRO A 881 15.99 3.67 -16.56
CA PRO A 881 15.75 4.11 -15.18
C PRO A 881 14.91 3.12 -14.39
N SER A 882 15.29 2.85 -13.14
CA SER A 882 14.41 2.15 -12.19
C SER A 882 13.20 3.02 -11.87
N GLU A 883 12.10 2.42 -11.42
CA GLU A 883 10.85 3.14 -11.09
C GLU A 883 11.00 4.19 -9.97
N TYR A 884 12.09 4.14 -9.20
CA TYR A 884 12.40 5.07 -8.12
C TYR A 884 13.56 6.01 -8.44
N ASP A 885 14.02 6.07 -9.69
CA ASP A 885 15.06 7.01 -10.15
C ASP A 885 14.56 8.46 -10.09
N ARG A 886 15.21 9.30 -9.30
CA ARG A 886 14.93 10.73 -9.17
C ARG A 886 16.23 11.52 -9.30
N PRO A 887 16.51 12.09 -10.47
CA PRO A 887 17.80 12.76 -10.72
C PRO A 887 18.13 13.92 -9.79
N HIS A 888 17.14 14.74 -9.42
CA HIS A 888 17.37 15.91 -8.57
C HIS A 888 16.43 15.92 -7.40
N GLU A 889 16.97 16.14 -6.20
CA GLU A 889 16.19 16.31 -4.99
C GLU A 889 16.77 17.44 -4.14
N VAL A 890 15.92 18.34 -3.67
CA VAL A 890 16.25 19.44 -2.75
C VAL A 890 15.38 19.32 -1.51
N LYS A 891 16.01 19.31 -0.35
CA LYS A 891 15.32 19.32 0.94
C LYS A 891 15.82 20.47 1.80
N ALA A 892 14.90 21.23 2.38
CA ALA A 892 15.25 22.30 3.28
C ALA A 892 14.35 22.25 4.51
N VAL A 893 14.99 22.23 5.64
CA VAL A 893 14.34 22.13 6.92
C VAL A 893 14.83 23.23 7.81
N LEU A 894 13.91 24.04 8.30
CA LEU A 894 14.22 25.20 9.10
C LEU A 894 13.35 25.24 10.36
N ASN A 895 13.98 25.53 11.47
CA ASN A 895 13.32 25.79 12.75
C ASN A 895 13.80 27.11 13.32
N LEU A 896 12.88 28.05 13.50
CA LEU A 896 13.14 29.39 14.01
C LEU A 896 12.47 29.58 15.38
N LYS A 897 13.28 29.68 16.44
CA LYS A 897 12.83 30.04 17.79
C LYS A 897 12.74 31.56 17.91
N PHE A 898 11.55 32.10 17.98
CA PHE A 898 11.32 33.53 18.27
C PHE A 898 11.66 33.83 19.72
N THR A 899 11.15 32.99 20.61
CA THR A 899 11.37 33.03 22.06
C THR A 899 11.49 31.61 22.57
N GLU A 900 11.71 31.43 23.86
CA GLU A 900 11.66 30.08 24.50
C GLU A 900 10.27 29.44 24.44
N ARG A 901 9.23 30.21 24.09
CA ARG A 901 7.83 29.75 24.04
C ARG A 901 7.26 29.57 22.64
N TYR A 902 7.81 30.29 21.69
CA TYR A 902 7.26 30.33 20.34
C TYR A 902 8.33 29.93 19.34
N SER A 903 8.01 28.95 18.54
CA SER A 903 8.87 28.56 17.42
C SER A 903 8.05 28.32 16.17
N PHE A 904 8.69 28.56 15.04
CA PHE A 904 8.15 28.30 13.70
C PHE A 904 9.04 27.28 13.01
N SER A 905 8.43 26.31 12.40
CA SER A 905 9.12 25.26 11.67
C SER A 905 8.60 25.20 10.24
N SER A 906 9.48 24.94 9.30
CA SER A 906 9.17 24.85 7.87
C SER A 906 9.96 23.75 7.23
N ASN A 907 9.31 23.00 6.36
CA ASN A 907 9.87 21.90 5.59
C ASN A 907 9.54 22.06 4.13
N PHE A 908 10.56 22.04 3.30
CA PHE A 908 10.43 22.11 1.86
C PHE A 908 11.06 20.88 1.22
N ASN A 909 10.36 20.26 0.28
CA ASN A 909 10.86 19.15 -0.52
C ASN A 909 10.53 19.38 -2.00
N TYR A 910 11.56 19.28 -2.82
CA TYR A 910 11.48 19.21 -4.28
C TYR A 910 12.16 17.93 -4.75
N ALA A 911 11.51 17.18 -5.61
CA ALA A 911 12.13 16.03 -6.27
C ALA A 911 11.64 15.91 -7.72
N THR A 912 12.53 15.55 -8.62
CA THR A 912 12.19 15.22 -10.01
C THR A 912 11.17 14.08 -10.03
N GLY A 913 10.24 14.14 -10.96
CA GLY A 913 9.24 13.09 -11.17
C GLY A 913 9.90 11.72 -11.38
N ARG A 914 9.32 10.68 -10.79
CA ARG A 914 9.79 9.31 -10.99
C ARG A 914 9.47 8.80 -12.40
N PRO A 915 10.22 7.82 -12.92
CA PRO A 915 9.95 7.22 -14.20
C PRO A 915 8.59 6.52 -14.27
N THR A 916 8.04 6.47 -15.46
CA THR A 916 6.83 5.73 -15.78
C THR A 916 6.88 5.27 -17.24
N THR A 917 6.17 4.19 -17.53
CA THR A 917 6.00 3.70 -18.89
C THR A 917 4.71 4.27 -19.44
N LEU A 918 4.80 5.01 -20.55
CA LEU A 918 3.63 5.51 -21.26
C LEU A 918 3.30 4.59 -22.43
N PRO A 919 2.01 4.47 -22.83
CA PRO A 919 1.67 3.86 -24.10
C PRO A 919 2.22 4.74 -25.24
N ALA A 920 2.98 4.14 -26.13
CA ALA A 920 3.52 4.79 -27.34
C ALA A 920 2.51 4.83 -28.48
N GLY A 921 1.49 4.02 -28.38
CA GLY A 921 0.41 3.91 -29.37
C GLY A 921 -0.71 3.05 -28.87
N LYS A 922 -1.60 2.70 -29.77
CA LYS A 922 -2.68 1.75 -29.53
C LYS A 922 -2.75 0.76 -30.68
N TYR A 923 -3.14 -0.46 -30.38
CA TYR A 923 -3.49 -1.46 -31.40
C TYR A 923 -4.88 -1.98 -31.12
N TYR A 924 -5.55 -2.39 -32.19
CA TYR A 924 -6.85 -3.01 -32.05
C TYR A 924 -6.64 -4.50 -31.77
N ASP A 925 -7.05 -4.93 -30.61
CA ASP A 925 -7.07 -6.35 -30.26
C ASP A 925 -8.37 -6.95 -30.81
N SER A 926 -8.26 -7.67 -31.91
CA SER A 926 -9.40 -8.29 -32.57
C SER A 926 -10.05 -9.40 -31.74
N TYR A 927 -9.31 -9.99 -30.80
CA TYR A 927 -9.82 -11.00 -29.88
C TYR A 927 -10.73 -10.40 -28.81
N ASN A 928 -10.28 -9.33 -28.17
CA ASN A 928 -11.04 -8.61 -27.15
C ASN A 928 -11.89 -7.46 -27.74
N GLN A 929 -11.86 -7.28 -29.04
CA GLN A 929 -12.58 -6.24 -29.78
C GLN A 929 -12.47 -4.83 -29.23
N LYS A 930 -11.30 -4.51 -28.69
CA LYS A 930 -11.03 -3.20 -28.07
C LYS A 930 -9.65 -2.69 -28.43
N TYR A 931 -9.49 -1.37 -28.35
CA TYR A 931 -8.18 -0.78 -28.45
C TYR A 931 -7.41 -1.04 -27.15
N MET A 932 -6.21 -1.58 -27.30
CA MET A 932 -5.28 -1.83 -26.20
C MET A 932 -4.11 -0.86 -26.31
N PRO A 933 -3.61 -0.36 -25.16
CA PRO A 933 -2.41 0.46 -25.17
C PRO A 933 -1.19 -0.38 -25.58
N TYR A 934 -0.43 0.12 -26.54
CA TYR A 934 0.85 -0.45 -26.94
C TYR A 934 1.98 0.24 -26.19
N TYR A 935 2.69 -0.53 -25.38
CA TYR A 935 3.84 -0.07 -24.62
C TYR A 935 5.12 -0.50 -25.32
N THR A 936 6.10 0.40 -25.36
CA THR A 936 7.46 0.11 -25.84
C THR A 936 8.40 -0.06 -24.62
N ASP A 937 9.41 0.76 -24.56
CA ASP A 937 10.44 0.70 -23.52
C ASP A 937 9.92 1.07 -22.12
N ARG A 938 10.40 0.36 -21.11
CA ARG A 938 10.06 0.64 -19.73
C ARG A 938 10.69 1.94 -19.24
N ASN A 939 9.91 2.72 -18.48
CA ASN A 939 10.38 3.85 -17.69
C ASN A 939 11.05 4.98 -18.51
N THR A 940 10.63 5.17 -19.75
CA THR A 940 11.18 6.18 -20.65
C THR A 940 10.68 7.60 -20.37
N TYR A 941 9.54 7.72 -19.69
CA TYR A 941 8.92 9.00 -19.34
C TYR A 941 8.96 9.26 -17.84
N ARG A 942 8.55 10.46 -17.40
CA ARG A 942 8.47 10.82 -15.99
C ARG A 942 7.13 11.44 -15.64
N ILE A 943 6.61 11.10 -14.47
CA ILE A 943 5.48 11.82 -13.89
C ILE A 943 5.90 13.24 -13.51
N PRO A 944 4.97 14.20 -13.31
CA PRO A 944 5.30 15.56 -12.89
C PRO A 944 6.12 15.62 -11.59
N ASP A 945 6.99 16.63 -11.50
CA ASP A 945 7.85 16.85 -10.34
C ASP A 945 7.07 17.03 -9.04
N TYR A 946 7.64 16.52 -7.97
CA TYR A 946 7.12 16.61 -6.63
C TYR A 946 7.58 17.89 -5.94
N ILE A 947 6.66 18.70 -5.41
CA ILE A 947 6.98 19.89 -4.64
C ILE A 947 6.03 19.95 -3.43
N ARG A 948 6.59 20.15 -2.22
CA ARG A 948 5.80 20.30 -1.03
C ARG A 948 6.44 21.25 -0.02
N LEU A 949 5.58 21.98 0.70
CA LEU A 949 5.94 22.84 1.80
C LEU A 949 5.01 22.58 2.99
N ASP A 950 5.58 22.25 4.15
CA ASP A 950 4.86 22.10 5.41
C ASP A 950 5.28 23.19 6.40
N LEU A 951 4.34 23.67 7.18
CA LEU A 951 4.54 24.75 8.13
C LEU A 951 3.95 24.39 9.49
N ALA A 952 4.62 24.74 10.57
CA ALA A 952 4.08 24.63 11.92
C ALA A 952 4.47 25.78 12.82
N PHE A 953 3.56 26.14 13.69
CA PHE A 953 3.78 27.06 14.78
C PHE A 953 3.61 26.32 16.11
N ASN A 954 4.65 26.32 16.95
CA ASN A 954 4.68 25.61 18.22
C ASN A 954 4.65 26.60 19.38
N ILE A 955 3.84 26.27 20.38
CA ILE A 955 3.61 27.09 21.57
C ILE A 955 3.92 26.24 22.81
N GLU A 956 4.88 26.68 23.61
CA GLU A 956 5.23 26.10 24.91
C GLU A 956 4.83 27.08 26.02
N PRO A 957 3.69 26.89 26.70
CA PRO A 957 3.26 27.77 27.79
C PRO A 957 4.21 27.72 28.99
N THR A 958 4.23 28.76 29.79
CA THR A 958 5.05 28.82 31.02
C THR A 958 4.56 27.88 32.10
N HIS A 959 5.51 27.23 32.80
CA HIS A 959 5.29 26.29 33.91
C HIS A 959 4.78 26.92 35.21
N LYS A 960 4.48 28.19 35.25
CA LYS A 960 4.08 28.85 36.51
C LYS A 960 2.77 28.35 37.11
N LEU A 961 1.97 27.59 36.35
CA LEU A 961 0.67 27.10 36.83
C LEU A 961 0.69 25.68 37.38
N THR A 962 1.60 24.82 36.96
CA THR A 962 1.74 23.45 37.48
C THR A 962 3.16 22.94 37.32
N THR A 963 3.81 22.59 38.44
CA THR A 963 5.14 21.96 38.44
C THR A 963 5.10 20.50 37.97
N PHE A 964 3.92 19.91 37.92
CA PHE A 964 3.71 18.50 37.61
C PHE A 964 3.46 18.21 36.14
N LEU A 965 2.79 19.12 35.42
CA LEU A 965 2.35 18.88 34.04
C LEU A 965 2.90 19.97 33.10
N HIS A 966 3.68 19.58 32.13
CA HIS A 966 4.13 20.40 31.03
C HIS A 966 3.29 20.16 29.79
N THR A 967 2.72 21.21 29.21
CA THR A 967 1.90 21.13 28.00
C THR A 967 2.53 21.91 26.86
N SER A 968 2.39 21.45 25.64
CA SER A 968 2.74 22.19 24.43
C SER A 968 1.68 22.00 23.34
N PHE A 969 1.48 23.03 22.53
CA PHE A 969 0.57 23.02 21.40
C PHE A 969 1.34 23.19 20.10
N SER A 970 0.91 22.50 19.07
CA SER A 970 1.39 22.72 17.72
C SER A 970 0.20 22.91 16.78
N ILE A 971 0.27 23.95 15.97
CA ILE A 971 -0.72 24.25 14.92
C ILE A 971 0.07 24.31 13.62
N GLY A 972 -0.33 23.54 12.64
CA GLY A 972 0.40 23.47 11.39
C GLY A 972 -0.49 23.24 10.19
N VAL A 973 0.15 23.29 9.04
CA VAL A 973 -0.45 23.00 7.74
C VAL A 973 0.49 22.09 6.97
N TYR A 974 -0.02 20.93 6.61
CA TYR A 974 0.63 20.01 5.71
C TYR A 974 0.29 20.38 4.27
N ASN A 975 1.26 20.30 3.35
CA ASN A 975 1.12 20.72 1.97
C ASN A 975 0.54 22.14 1.83
N ALA A 976 1.20 23.13 2.45
CA ALA A 976 0.74 24.52 2.46
C ALA A 976 0.59 25.15 1.05
N LEU A 977 1.27 24.58 0.05
CA LEU A 977 1.14 24.97 -1.36
C LEU A 977 -0.12 24.42 -2.03
N ALA A 978 -0.86 23.53 -1.36
CA ALA A 978 -2.03 22.84 -1.91
C ALA A 978 -1.76 22.19 -3.29
N ARG A 979 -0.51 21.73 -3.51
CA ARG A 979 -0.11 21.14 -4.79
C ARG A 979 -0.59 19.71 -4.87
N ARG A 980 -1.20 19.35 -5.99
CA ARG A 980 -1.61 18.00 -6.35
C ARG A 980 -0.41 17.23 -6.89
N ASN A 981 0.41 16.70 -5.99
CA ASN A 981 1.57 15.91 -6.37
C ASN A 981 1.13 14.58 -6.98
N ALA A 982 1.71 14.21 -8.12
CA ALA A 982 1.40 12.94 -8.77
C ALA A 982 1.95 11.77 -7.93
N TYR A 983 1.05 10.90 -7.49
CA TYR A 983 1.38 9.61 -6.88
C TYR A 983 1.63 8.55 -7.94
N ASN A 984 0.71 8.46 -8.90
CA ASN A 984 0.82 7.58 -10.06
C ASN A 984 0.13 8.22 -11.26
N VAL A 985 0.42 7.69 -12.44
CA VAL A 985 -0.30 7.97 -13.68
C VAL A 985 -0.71 6.62 -14.26
N TYR A 986 -1.98 6.48 -14.59
CA TYR A 986 -2.51 5.29 -15.24
C TYR A 986 -3.29 5.67 -16.49
N TYR A 987 -3.44 4.73 -17.39
CA TYR A 987 -4.06 4.94 -18.71
C TYR A 987 -5.29 4.07 -18.81
N VAL A 988 -6.37 4.66 -19.29
CA VAL A 988 -7.64 3.98 -19.54
C VAL A 988 -7.97 4.16 -21.01
N THR A 989 -8.42 3.11 -21.65
CA THR A 989 -8.94 3.19 -23.01
C THR A 989 -10.43 3.53 -22.93
N GLU A 990 -10.80 4.72 -23.39
CA GLU A 990 -12.20 5.17 -23.50
C GLU A 990 -12.59 5.20 -24.96
N GLY A 991 -13.39 4.22 -25.39
CA GLY A 991 -13.72 4.04 -26.81
C GLY A 991 -12.47 3.81 -27.66
N GLN A 992 -12.15 4.74 -28.54
CA GLN A 992 -10.97 4.67 -29.41
C GLN A 992 -9.76 5.41 -28.82
N ASP A 993 -9.90 6.16 -27.72
CA ASP A 993 -8.85 7.01 -27.20
C ASP A 993 -8.24 6.44 -25.91
N ILE A 994 -6.93 6.69 -25.73
CA ILE A 994 -6.22 6.38 -24.51
C ILE A 994 -6.10 7.66 -23.70
N GLN A 995 -6.75 7.70 -22.53
CA GLN A 995 -6.70 8.83 -21.63
C GLN A 995 -5.77 8.54 -20.44
N GLY A 996 -4.93 9.52 -20.08
CA GLY A 996 -4.03 9.44 -18.94
C GLY A 996 -4.61 10.16 -17.74
N TYR A 997 -4.71 9.46 -16.60
CA TYR A 997 -5.19 10.00 -15.35
C TYR A 997 -4.06 10.13 -14.34
N LYS A 998 -4.01 11.26 -13.69
CA LYS A 998 -3.07 11.53 -12.61
C LYS A 998 -3.72 11.26 -11.25
N LEU A 999 -3.21 10.26 -10.57
CA LEU A 999 -3.56 9.99 -9.19
C LEU A 999 -2.71 10.86 -8.25
N SER A 1000 -3.33 11.53 -7.29
CA SER A 1000 -2.65 12.32 -6.26
C SER A 1000 -3.25 12.02 -4.89
N VAL A 1001 -2.42 11.91 -3.87
CA VAL A 1001 -2.85 11.52 -2.53
C VAL A 1001 -3.41 12.72 -1.76
N PHE A 1002 -2.61 13.75 -1.53
CA PHE A 1002 -3.08 14.98 -0.90
C PHE A 1002 -2.94 16.17 -1.85
N GLY A 1003 -4.04 16.54 -2.47
CA GLY A 1003 -4.08 17.68 -3.37
C GLY A 1003 -4.35 19.02 -2.70
N THR A 1004 -4.46 19.07 -1.37
CA THR A 1004 -4.92 20.24 -0.63
C THR A 1004 -4.04 20.53 0.58
N ALA A 1005 -4.12 21.75 1.08
CA ALA A 1005 -3.51 22.12 2.36
C ALA A 1005 -4.33 21.52 3.51
N ILE A 1006 -3.69 20.76 4.39
CA ILE A 1006 -4.35 20.07 5.51
C ILE A 1006 -3.93 20.71 6.83
N PRO A 1007 -4.81 21.46 7.50
CA PRO A 1007 -4.53 22.00 8.81
C PRO A 1007 -4.58 20.91 9.88
N TYR A 1008 -3.73 21.02 10.89
CA TYR A 1008 -3.73 20.13 12.04
C TYR A 1008 -3.45 20.87 13.35
N VAL A 1009 -3.85 20.23 14.45
CA VAL A 1009 -3.58 20.70 15.81
C VAL A 1009 -3.13 19.50 16.63
N SER A 1010 -2.13 19.69 17.47
CA SER A 1010 -1.75 18.69 18.48
C SER A 1010 -1.50 19.30 19.84
N LEU A 1011 -1.89 18.56 20.86
CA LEU A 1011 -1.62 18.84 22.27
C LEU A 1011 -0.68 17.75 22.81
N ASN A 1012 0.47 18.18 23.28
CA ASN A 1012 1.42 17.28 23.93
C ASN A 1012 1.48 17.62 25.41
N MET A 1013 1.47 16.59 26.23
CA MET A 1013 1.53 16.68 27.69
C MET A 1013 2.68 15.80 28.20
N ARG A 1014 3.46 16.30 29.13
CA ARG A 1014 4.51 15.57 29.81
C ARG A 1014 4.38 15.79 31.31
N PHE A 1015 4.54 14.75 32.11
CA PHE A 1015 4.61 14.82 33.55
C PHE A 1015 5.92 14.22 34.05
N ASN A 1016 6.50 14.83 35.10
CA ASN A 1016 7.82 14.50 35.63
C ASN A 1016 7.72 14.15 37.13
#